data_fc3b854ed2a5b31d67f0dfc6dd81592c
#
_entry.id   fc3b854ed2a5b31d67f0dfc6dd81592c
#
_cell.length_a   1.000
_cell.length_b   1.000
_cell.length_c   1.000
_cell.angle_alpha   90.00
_cell.angle_beta   90.00
_cell.angle_gamma   90.00
#
_symmetry.space_group_name_H-M   'P 1'
#
loop_
_entity.id
_entity.type
_entity.pdbx_description
1 polymer ?
#
loop_
_entity_poly.entity_id
_entity_poly.type
_entity_poly.pdbx_seq_one_letter_code
_entity_poly.pdbx_strand_id
1 'polypeptide(L)'
;MKNLKLIFTFALASCFLEHSASAQGSPVQPDRAETKIKITVDPFSIRNIQGISELNREAYFGICDPGTEFKKRCLKPSRYQWLIENNGITFGRTLQVVNGLDEYQKAIREDSYRPGFVDREFLLKKIKSKPSSAEFKRDMNNRLDIAAHGFRNAFPEFMGIYQTDAALKDKHAQRLPKNIEAAAELSALALKHRFTDFDRPKYYEPINEPHWSYLQSKHLADWHLATMKTVHREVPGVLVGGPCLAVPIWEKNLKPFIDDTDCKLDFYSFHIYDFLREKDGNFGGVIQSGLPLESLLDQIQNYTINSYGKEVDIVVSEHGGYGANEFVQQLAVDANFEETGFEWEMKKRSIDDFNMVSSAIANTLVFMDHPHTVLKAVPFILMESMNWDPKYYATLYTARNFTDKADWLPSKKILFYRLFRDLRGNRIASSCPDPDIQTRAFVDGKNAFVVLNNLSDVNKFVSISLPRPTEMQVRRLGRNPDFTPYLAEAKRPVGGKSATTNTNQKASYDFRFQGRETVLVKLTYAKAIEPRQRINEVPCYGNRVDITLDKGRKRAFTVEIPNQGKLEYASLRIGVNRPPEFDKEISVQVNGKPYTVPMEFCAERLTERSYKSCKIIRLAPQDLKSRNVIYVSFPDGQPGNISNVMIRAGFSDSSN
;
A
#
# COMPACT_ATOMS: atom_id res chain seq x y z
N MET A 1 27.75 -5.85 16.61
CA MET A 1 27.15 -6.55 15.45
C MET A 1 26.07 -7.57 15.79
N LYS A 2 25.72 -7.83 17.04
CA LYS A 2 24.65 -8.77 17.45
C LYS A 2 23.25 -8.10 17.67
N ASN A 3 23.11 -6.80 17.44
CA ASN A 3 22.00 -6.02 18.00
C ASN A 3 20.93 -5.54 16.98
N LEU A 4 21.02 -5.97 15.71
CA LEU A 4 20.04 -5.52 14.70
C LEU A 4 18.82 -6.46 14.57
N LYS A 5 18.90 -7.68 15.09
CA LYS A 5 17.79 -8.65 15.09
C LYS A 5 16.51 -8.17 15.78
N LEU A 6 16.64 -7.18 16.67
CA LEU A 6 15.54 -6.80 17.57
C LEU A 6 14.66 -5.66 17.03
N ILE A 7 15.04 -4.91 16.02
CA ILE A 7 14.37 -3.64 15.70
C ILE A 7 13.06 -3.86 14.94
N PHE A 8 13.03 -4.74 13.97
CA PHE A 8 11.79 -5.07 13.26
C PHE A 8 10.84 -5.92 14.10
N THR A 9 11.37 -6.81 14.93
CA THR A 9 10.58 -7.63 15.85
C THR A 9 10.00 -6.81 17.01
N PHE A 10 10.65 -5.73 17.45
CA PHE A 10 10.18 -4.94 18.60
C PHE A 10 9.21 -3.81 18.27
N ALA A 11 9.30 -3.15 17.13
CA ALA A 11 8.24 -2.21 16.72
C ALA A 11 6.90 -2.93 16.53
N LEU A 12 6.92 -4.16 16.06
CA LEU A 12 5.77 -5.05 16.01
C LEU A 12 5.49 -5.74 17.37
N ALA A 13 6.51 -6.18 18.12
CA ALA A 13 6.34 -6.93 19.37
C ALA A 13 5.93 -6.08 20.58
N SER A 14 6.33 -4.81 20.71
CA SER A 14 5.86 -3.94 21.79
C SER A 14 4.35 -3.63 21.71
N CYS A 15 3.75 -3.79 20.54
CA CYS A 15 2.29 -3.85 20.40
C CYS A 15 1.70 -5.23 20.77
N PHE A 16 2.54 -6.26 21.03
CA PHE A 16 2.12 -7.67 21.07
C PHE A 16 1.97 -8.28 22.50
N LEU A 17 2.24 -7.55 23.56
CA LEU A 17 2.40 -8.15 24.89
C LEU A 17 1.24 -7.93 25.87
N GLU A 18 -0.02 -7.85 25.45
CA GLU A 18 -1.12 -7.98 26.42
C GLU A 18 -2.31 -8.79 25.87
N HIS A 19 -2.66 -9.81 26.63
CA HIS A 19 -3.85 -10.69 26.61
C HIS A 19 -3.88 -11.84 25.58
N SER A 20 -3.52 -13.00 26.08
CA SER A 20 -3.92 -14.30 25.52
C SER A 20 -5.36 -14.65 25.99
N ALA A 21 -6.34 -14.41 25.13
CA ALA A 21 -7.65 -15.02 25.25
C ALA A 21 -7.77 -16.12 24.20
N SER A 22 -8.10 -17.32 24.62
CA SER A 22 -8.30 -18.49 23.78
C SER A 22 -9.52 -18.29 22.88
N ALA A 23 -9.32 -18.08 21.59
CA ALA A 23 -10.41 -18.20 20.62
C ALA A 23 -10.66 -19.69 20.32
N GLN A 24 -11.83 -20.18 20.69
CA GLN A 24 -12.29 -21.49 20.23
C GLN A 24 -12.51 -21.43 18.71
N GLY A 25 -11.88 -22.35 17.99
CA GLY A 25 -11.97 -22.45 16.53
C GLY A 25 -13.41 -22.65 16.07
N SER A 26 -13.86 -21.78 15.19
CA SER A 26 -15.14 -21.96 14.48
C SER A 26 -15.08 -23.20 13.59
N PRO A 27 -16.14 -24.03 13.53
CA PRO A 27 -16.14 -25.24 12.73
C PRO A 27 -15.99 -24.90 11.23
N VAL A 28 -15.20 -25.72 10.54
CA VAL A 28 -15.10 -25.72 9.07
C VAL A 28 -16.53 -25.82 8.49
N GLN A 29 -16.99 -24.78 7.82
CA GLN A 29 -18.29 -24.83 7.15
C GLN A 29 -18.26 -25.85 6.01
N PRO A 30 -19.33 -26.67 5.86
CA PRO A 30 -19.41 -27.62 4.76
C PRO A 30 -19.40 -26.91 3.39
N ASP A 31 -18.90 -27.61 2.37
CA ASP A 31 -18.88 -27.20 0.97
C ASP A 31 -20.21 -26.54 0.56
N ARG A 32 -20.22 -25.20 0.54
CA ARG A 32 -21.29 -24.48 -0.15
C ARG A 32 -21.05 -24.68 -1.64
N ALA A 33 -22.04 -25.16 -2.35
CA ALA A 33 -22.02 -25.23 -3.80
C ALA A 33 -21.44 -23.92 -4.36
N GLU A 34 -20.35 -24.02 -5.12
CA GLU A 34 -19.62 -22.88 -5.67
C GLU A 34 -20.57 -21.99 -6.48
N THR A 35 -21.10 -20.94 -5.84
CA THR A 35 -21.95 -19.98 -6.54
C THR A 35 -21.10 -19.15 -7.48
N LYS A 36 -21.43 -19.17 -8.76
CA LYS A 36 -20.74 -18.43 -9.81
C LYS A 36 -20.96 -16.92 -9.66
N ILE A 37 -19.90 -16.19 -9.33
CA ILE A 37 -19.91 -14.75 -9.13
C ILE A 37 -19.81 -14.06 -10.49
N LYS A 38 -20.78 -13.21 -10.82
CA LYS A 38 -20.80 -12.46 -12.08
C LYS A 38 -20.08 -11.12 -11.92
N ILE A 39 -18.98 -10.94 -12.63
CA ILE A 39 -18.23 -9.70 -12.68
C ILE A 39 -18.63 -8.92 -13.93
N THR A 40 -18.93 -7.64 -13.75
CA THR A 40 -19.24 -6.73 -14.86
C THR A 40 -17.99 -5.92 -15.19
N VAL A 41 -17.64 -5.86 -16.46
CA VAL A 41 -16.60 -4.98 -17.01
C VAL A 41 -17.14 -4.33 -18.29
N ASP A 42 -17.06 -3.01 -18.38
CA ASP A 42 -17.43 -2.27 -19.58
C ASP A 42 -16.24 -1.55 -20.17
N PRO A 43 -15.62 -2.09 -21.24
CA PRO A 43 -14.43 -1.51 -21.85
C PRO A 43 -14.70 -0.18 -22.57
N PHE A 44 -15.97 0.18 -22.80
CA PHE A 44 -16.36 1.42 -23.46
C PHE A 44 -16.71 2.56 -22.50
N SER A 45 -16.67 2.32 -21.19
CA SER A 45 -16.95 3.32 -20.15
C SER A 45 -15.66 3.67 -19.40
N ILE A 46 -15.07 4.81 -19.71
CA ILE A 46 -13.91 5.32 -18.96
C ILE A 46 -14.39 5.78 -17.58
N ARG A 47 -13.72 5.31 -16.53
CA ARG A 47 -13.97 5.70 -15.14
C ARG A 47 -12.87 6.66 -14.68
N ASN A 48 -13.24 7.92 -14.45
CA ASN A 48 -12.38 8.89 -13.80
C ASN A 48 -12.68 8.90 -12.30
N ILE A 49 -11.65 8.97 -11.48
CA ILE A 49 -11.80 9.20 -10.04
C ILE A 49 -11.20 10.58 -9.77
N GLN A 50 -12.03 11.54 -9.40
CA GLN A 50 -11.58 12.94 -9.23
C GLN A 50 -10.79 13.46 -10.46
N GLY A 51 -11.25 13.14 -11.67
CA GLY A 51 -10.60 13.55 -12.92
C GLY A 51 -9.46 12.67 -13.40
N ILE A 52 -9.03 11.67 -12.62
CA ILE A 52 -7.89 10.79 -12.95
C ILE A 52 -8.39 9.45 -13.46
N SER A 53 -8.14 9.15 -14.73
CA SER A 53 -8.44 7.83 -15.34
C SER A 53 -7.20 7.01 -15.62
N GLU A 54 -6.09 7.62 -15.99
CA GLU A 54 -4.88 6.94 -16.39
C GLU A 54 -4.14 6.30 -15.21
N LEU A 55 -3.66 5.09 -15.41
CA LEU A 55 -2.83 4.39 -14.42
C LEU A 55 -1.42 4.99 -14.39
N ASN A 56 -1.09 5.65 -13.31
CA ASN A 56 0.29 6.08 -13.05
C ASN A 56 1.12 4.90 -12.53
N ARG A 57 1.88 4.25 -13.42
CA ARG A 57 2.74 3.12 -13.05
C ARG A 57 3.86 3.51 -12.09
N GLU A 58 4.41 4.72 -12.23
CA GLU A 58 5.50 5.21 -11.36
C GLU A 58 5.03 5.34 -9.91
N ALA A 59 3.75 5.61 -9.70
CA ALA A 59 3.20 5.72 -8.35
C ALA A 59 3.17 4.37 -7.60
N TYR A 60 2.98 3.22 -8.27
CA TYR A 60 2.62 1.96 -7.60
C TYR A 60 3.57 0.79 -7.84
N PHE A 61 4.46 0.87 -8.83
CA PHE A 61 5.39 -0.21 -9.18
C PHE A 61 6.85 0.15 -8.89
N GLY A 62 7.04 1.04 -7.92
CA GLY A 62 8.36 1.36 -7.39
C GLY A 62 8.93 0.24 -6.54
N ILE A 63 10.17 0.41 -6.11
CA ILE A 63 10.79 -0.43 -5.10
C ILE A 63 11.68 0.43 -4.20
N CYS A 64 11.69 0.14 -2.92
CA CYS A 64 12.60 0.79 -1.98
C CYS A 64 14.04 0.31 -2.26
N ASP A 65 14.91 1.25 -2.63
CA ASP A 65 16.36 1.02 -2.72
C ASP A 65 17.03 1.76 -1.56
N PRO A 66 17.70 1.10 -0.63
CA PRO A 66 18.44 1.75 0.44
C PRO A 66 19.60 2.64 -0.06
N GLY A 67 19.77 2.78 -1.37
CA GLY A 67 20.49 3.86 -2.05
C GLY A 67 22.00 3.66 -2.24
N THR A 68 22.63 2.78 -1.51
CA THR A 68 24.09 2.65 -1.58
C THR A 68 24.58 1.26 -1.96
N GLU A 69 23.79 0.25 -1.72
CA GLU A 69 24.23 -1.13 -1.89
C GLU A 69 24.03 -1.67 -3.29
N PHE A 70 22.95 -1.31 -3.93
CA PHE A 70 22.71 -1.72 -5.31
C PHE A 70 23.78 -1.19 -6.26
N LYS A 71 24.16 0.09 -6.14
CA LYS A 71 25.24 0.70 -6.94
C LYS A 71 26.56 0.00 -6.78
N LYS A 72 26.90 -0.47 -5.58
CA LYS A 72 28.20 -1.10 -5.30
C LYS A 72 28.27 -2.55 -5.74
N ARG A 73 27.15 -3.27 -5.80
CA ARG A 73 27.12 -4.73 -5.89
C ARG A 73 26.40 -5.31 -7.09
N CYS A 74 25.39 -4.62 -7.59
CA CYS A 74 24.51 -5.11 -8.66
C CYS A 74 24.58 -4.35 -9.96
N LEU A 75 25.35 -3.28 -10.03
CA LEU A 75 25.42 -2.37 -11.18
C LEU A 75 26.12 -2.95 -12.41
N LYS A 76 25.66 -4.10 -12.84
CA LYS A 76 25.85 -4.44 -14.27
C LYS A 76 24.69 -3.76 -15.00
N PRO A 77 24.93 -2.96 -16.07
CA PRO A 77 23.87 -2.32 -16.88
C PRO A 77 22.77 -3.28 -17.28
N SER A 78 23.13 -4.54 -17.59
CA SER A 78 22.18 -5.61 -17.91
C SER A 78 21.17 -5.93 -16.81
N ARG A 79 21.48 -5.70 -15.53
CA ARG A 79 20.54 -5.95 -14.42
C ARG A 79 19.52 -4.82 -14.28
N TYR A 80 19.92 -3.57 -14.51
CA TYR A 80 18.97 -2.45 -14.57
C TYR A 80 18.02 -2.63 -15.75
N GLN A 81 18.55 -2.93 -16.90
CA GLN A 81 17.75 -3.19 -18.10
C GLN A 81 16.74 -4.31 -17.82
N TRP A 82 17.16 -5.40 -17.18
CA TRP A 82 16.27 -6.48 -16.80
C TRP A 82 15.19 -6.06 -15.80
N LEU A 83 15.50 -5.23 -14.79
CA LEU A 83 14.51 -4.73 -13.85
C LEU A 83 13.49 -3.82 -14.53
N ILE A 84 13.94 -2.83 -15.26
CA ILE A 84 13.11 -1.77 -15.83
C ILE A 84 12.40 -2.26 -17.08
N GLU A 85 13.13 -2.72 -18.09
CA GLU A 85 12.55 -3.05 -19.40
C GLU A 85 11.80 -4.38 -19.40
N ASN A 86 12.34 -5.41 -18.74
CA ASN A 86 11.72 -6.73 -18.73
C ASN A 86 10.64 -6.91 -17.65
N ASN A 87 10.73 -6.19 -16.53
CA ASN A 87 9.83 -6.35 -15.40
C ASN A 87 9.01 -5.09 -15.08
N GLY A 88 9.30 -3.95 -15.72
CA GLY A 88 8.55 -2.70 -15.54
C GLY A 88 8.65 -2.12 -14.14
N ILE A 89 9.79 -2.34 -13.46
CA ILE A 89 10.05 -1.82 -12.11
C ILE A 89 10.46 -0.36 -12.21
N THR A 90 9.94 0.45 -11.30
CA THR A 90 10.39 1.82 -11.08
C THR A 90 11.16 1.90 -9.76
N PHE A 91 11.99 2.93 -9.57
CA PHE A 91 12.61 3.17 -8.27
C PHE A 91 11.72 4.11 -7.46
N GLY A 92 11.49 3.78 -6.19
CA GLY A 92 10.46 4.46 -5.41
C GLY A 92 10.98 5.23 -4.22
N ARG A 93 12.00 4.71 -3.53
CA ARG A 93 12.43 5.26 -2.25
C ARG A 93 13.90 5.03 -1.97
N THR A 94 14.56 6.02 -1.37
CA THR A 94 15.90 5.89 -0.79
C THR A 94 15.87 6.24 0.69
N LEU A 95 16.80 5.66 1.45
CA LEU A 95 17.06 5.98 2.86
C LEU A 95 18.39 6.73 3.00
N GLN A 96 18.69 7.24 4.21
CA GLN A 96 19.99 7.80 4.58
C GLN A 96 20.37 9.11 3.88
N VAL A 97 19.44 10.03 3.70
CA VAL A 97 19.72 11.31 3.03
C VAL A 97 20.75 12.13 3.78
N VAL A 98 20.58 12.33 5.08
CA VAL A 98 21.50 13.12 5.93
C VAL A 98 22.58 12.24 6.53
N ASN A 99 22.28 11.03 7.00
CA ASN A 99 23.29 10.10 7.52
C ASN A 99 24.45 9.87 6.54
N GLY A 100 24.14 9.79 5.24
CA GLY A 100 25.17 9.62 4.22
C GLY A 100 26.13 10.79 4.10
N LEU A 101 25.79 11.99 4.57
CA LEU A 101 26.68 13.14 4.62
C LEU A 101 27.71 13.01 5.75
N ASP A 102 27.31 12.48 6.90
CA ASP A 102 28.20 12.31 8.04
C ASP A 102 29.03 11.01 7.95
N GLU A 103 28.37 9.88 7.77
CA GLU A 103 29.03 8.56 7.78
C GLU A 103 30.00 8.36 6.61
N TYR A 104 29.60 8.77 5.40
CA TYR A 104 30.34 8.46 4.18
C TYR A 104 31.14 9.62 3.61
N GLN A 105 30.73 10.86 3.85
CA GLN A 105 31.38 12.03 3.27
C GLN A 105 32.19 12.85 4.29
N LYS A 106 31.97 12.62 5.57
CA LYS A 106 32.57 13.44 6.66
C LYS A 106 32.37 14.93 6.41
N ALA A 107 31.13 15.27 5.99
CA ALA A 107 30.80 16.61 5.51
C ALA A 107 30.17 17.50 6.58
N ILE A 108 29.86 16.93 7.76
CA ILE A 108 29.18 17.64 8.84
C ILE A 108 30.16 18.06 9.91
N ARG A 109 30.11 19.34 10.23
CA ARG A 109 30.89 20.00 11.31
C ARG A 109 30.02 21.10 11.89
N GLU A 110 30.14 21.35 13.22
CA GLU A 110 29.48 22.47 13.88
C GLU A 110 30.04 23.81 13.40
N ASP A 111 29.15 24.77 13.22
CA ASP A 111 29.49 26.16 12.91
C ASP A 111 29.97 26.88 14.18
N SER A 112 31.21 27.37 14.17
CA SER A 112 31.82 28.07 15.32
C SER A 112 31.14 29.39 15.68
N TYR A 113 30.40 29.99 14.75
CA TYR A 113 29.67 31.25 14.95
C TYR A 113 28.18 31.04 15.26
N ARG A 114 27.66 29.86 14.98
CA ARG A 114 26.28 29.47 15.20
C ARG A 114 26.21 28.11 15.90
N PRO A 115 26.51 28.05 17.21
CA PRO A 115 26.45 26.76 17.93
C PRO A 115 25.15 26.02 17.73
N GLY A 116 25.23 24.72 17.53
CA GLY A 116 24.08 23.87 17.24
C GLY A 116 23.70 23.82 15.77
N PHE A 117 24.34 24.58 14.88
CA PHE A 117 24.11 24.54 13.43
C PHE A 117 25.32 23.95 12.70
N VAL A 118 25.05 23.47 11.46
CA VAL A 118 26.10 22.95 10.58
C VAL A 118 26.90 24.11 9.96
N ASP A 119 28.23 24.02 9.94
CA ASP A 119 29.11 24.88 9.15
C ASP A 119 28.81 24.68 7.66
N ARG A 120 28.07 25.65 7.12
CA ARG A 120 27.55 25.59 5.74
C ARG A 120 28.70 25.62 4.71
N GLU A 121 29.73 26.40 4.93
CA GLU A 121 30.85 26.46 3.97
C GLU A 121 31.65 25.16 3.94
N PHE A 122 31.90 24.59 5.10
CA PHE A 122 32.54 23.27 5.19
C PHE A 122 31.71 22.18 4.51
N LEU A 123 30.39 22.15 4.79
CA LEU A 123 29.47 21.22 4.16
C LEU A 123 29.52 21.33 2.64
N LEU A 124 29.41 22.55 2.08
CA LEU A 124 29.43 22.79 0.64
C LEU A 124 30.75 22.39 -0.03
N LYS A 125 31.88 22.57 0.67
CA LYS A 125 33.18 22.09 0.19
C LYS A 125 33.29 20.55 0.16
N LYS A 126 32.58 19.88 1.01
CA LYS A 126 32.65 18.42 1.19
C LYS A 126 31.54 17.63 0.45
N ILE A 127 30.36 18.21 0.29
CA ILE A 127 29.29 17.56 -0.46
C ILE A 127 29.79 17.32 -1.88
N LYS A 128 29.84 16.05 -2.21
CA LYS A 128 29.98 15.61 -3.60
C LYS A 128 28.58 15.29 -4.12
N SER A 129 28.00 16.16 -4.90
CA SER A 129 26.91 15.74 -5.78
C SER A 129 27.49 14.63 -6.64
N LYS A 130 26.92 13.44 -6.59
CA LYS A 130 27.27 12.40 -7.56
C LYS A 130 26.38 12.64 -8.77
N PRO A 131 26.91 13.17 -9.89
CA PRO A 131 26.16 13.14 -11.13
C PRO A 131 25.84 11.66 -11.37
N SER A 132 24.57 11.35 -11.55
CA SER A 132 24.16 10.05 -12.08
C SER A 132 24.91 9.82 -13.39
N SER A 133 25.42 8.59 -13.62
CA SER A 133 26.03 8.26 -14.91
C SER A 133 25.01 8.52 -16.03
N ALA A 134 25.48 8.78 -17.27
CA ALA A 134 24.58 8.98 -18.40
C ALA A 134 23.63 7.79 -18.63
N GLU A 135 24.07 6.58 -18.29
CA GLU A 135 23.27 5.35 -18.32
C GLU A 135 22.16 5.35 -17.25
N PHE A 136 22.49 5.76 -16.03
CA PHE A 136 21.52 5.95 -14.98
C PHE A 136 20.52 7.09 -15.29
N LYS A 137 20.94 8.15 -15.99
CA LYS A 137 20.05 9.22 -16.46
C LYS A 137 19.06 8.75 -17.51
N ARG A 138 19.50 7.91 -18.45
CA ARG A 138 18.62 7.34 -19.48
C ARG A 138 17.54 6.44 -18.89
N ASP A 139 17.90 5.68 -17.85
CA ASP A 139 17.02 4.72 -17.21
C ASP A 139 16.13 5.37 -16.12
N MET A 140 16.47 6.60 -15.73
CA MET A 140 15.78 7.34 -14.65
C MET A 140 14.70 8.30 -15.14
N ASN A 141 13.94 7.93 -16.15
CA ASN A 141 12.53 8.30 -16.09
C ASN A 141 11.85 7.72 -14.81
N ASN A 142 12.60 6.99 -14.01
CA ASN A 142 12.27 6.31 -12.78
C ASN A 142 13.04 6.90 -11.60
N ARG A 143 12.65 8.09 -11.14
CA ARG A 143 13.25 8.77 -10.00
C ARG A 143 13.06 7.99 -8.71
N LEU A 144 14.05 8.10 -7.82
CA LEU A 144 13.85 7.85 -6.40
C LEU A 144 12.95 8.96 -5.85
N ASP A 145 11.62 8.80 -5.98
CA ASP A 145 10.68 9.87 -5.67
C ASP A 145 10.61 10.21 -4.20
N ILE A 146 10.91 9.24 -3.32
CA ILE A 146 10.88 9.42 -1.87
C ILE A 146 12.30 9.35 -1.31
N ALA A 147 12.65 10.31 -0.48
CA ALA A 147 13.85 10.25 0.34
C ALA A 147 13.47 10.33 1.81
N ALA A 148 13.98 9.41 2.61
CA ALA A 148 13.76 9.38 4.04
C ALA A 148 15.06 9.40 4.81
N HIS A 149 14.96 9.81 6.08
CA HIS A 149 16.04 9.66 7.03
C HIS A 149 16.16 8.22 7.47
N GLY A 150 17.39 7.75 7.56
CA GLY A 150 17.66 6.40 8.02
C GLY A 150 17.37 6.21 9.50
N PHE A 151 17.43 4.94 9.90
CA PHE A 151 17.33 4.51 11.29
C PHE A 151 18.47 5.09 12.12
N ARG A 152 18.19 5.56 13.33
CA ARG A 152 19.13 5.99 14.36
C ARG A 152 19.95 7.26 14.03
N ASN A 153 20.07 8.10 15.03
CA ASN A 153 21.01 9.23 15.14
C ASN A 153 21.28 9.98 13.83
N ALA A 154 20.21 10.33 13.17
CA ALA A 154 20.25 10.95 11.87
C ALA A 154 20.88 12.34 11.88
N PHE A 155 20.94 12.97 13.06
CA PHE A 155 21.42 14.33 13.24
C PHE A 155 22.64 14.37 14.17
N PRO A 156 23.57 15.33 13.92
CA PRO A 156 24.75 15.52 14.74
C PRO A 156 24.40 15.80 16.19
N GLU A 157 25.22 15.33 17.14
CA GLU A 157 24.99 15.50 18.57
C GLU A 157 25.03 16.97 18.99
N PHE A 158 25.76 17.83 18.28
CA PHE A 158 25.82 19.27 18.58
C PHE A 158 24.47 19.99 18.35
N MET A 159 23.53 19.41 17.62
CA MET A 159 22.15 19.92 17.52
C MET A 159 21.34 19.68 18.80
N GLY A 160 21.95 19.04 19.81
CA GLY A 160 21.29 18.57 20.99
C GLY A 160 20.40 17.36 20.71
N ILE A 161 20.07 16.64 21.77
CA ILE A 161 19.30 15.40 21.69
C ILE A 161 17.96 15.61 22.38
N TYR A 162 16.88 15.26 21.70
CA TYR A 162 15.55 15.13 22.26
C TYR A 162 15.18 13.65 22.35
N GLN A 163 14.83 13.21 23.56
CA GLN A 163 14.29 11.88 23.82
C GLN A 163 13.24 11.96 24.91
N THR A 164 12.15 11.21 24.75
CA THR A 164 11.17 11.01 25.82
C THR A 164 11.71 10.00 26.85
N ASP A 165 11.13 9.97 28.06
CA ASP A 165 11.51 9.01 29.10
C ASP A 165 11.40 7.55 28.65
N ALA A 166 10.43 7.24 27.80
CA ALA A 166 10.26 5.91 27.22
C ALA A 166 11.34 5.60 26.19
N ALA A 167 11.72 6.58 25.34
CA ALA A 167 12.80 6.42 24.37
C ALA A 167 14.16 6.28 25.05
N LEU A 168 14.40 6.97 26.18
CA LEU A 168 15.63 6.82 26.96
C LEU A 168 15.84 5.38 27.49
N LYS A 169 14.75 4.66 27.77
CA LYS A 169 14.78 3.27 28.25
C LYS A 169 14.95 2.24 27.12
N ASP A 170 14.71 2.65 25.88
CA ASP A 170 14.85 1.79 24.72
C ASP A 170 16.12 2.13 23.94
N LYS A 171 17.12 1.26 24.06
CA LYS A 171 18.40 1.39 23.33
C LYS A 171 18.26 1.41 21.80
N HIS A 172 17.11 1.05 21.28
CA HIS A 172 16.80 1.04 19.84
C HIS A 172 16.04 2.29 19.38
N ALA A 173 15.53 3.11 20.31
CA ALA A 173 14.87 4.35 19.95
C ALA A 173 15.86 5.31 19.28
N GLN A 174 15.36 6.00 18.24
CA GLN A 174 16.11 7.08 17.60
C GLN A 174 16.35 8.21 18.59
N ARG A 175 17.36 9.04 18.30
CA ARG A 175 17.57 10.33 18.93
C ARG A 175 17.08 11.41 17.98
N LEU A 176 16.11 12.21 18.41
CA LEU A 176 15.62 13.32 17.61
C LEU A 176 16.46 14.57 17.85
N PRO A 177 16.58 15.49 16.86
CA PRO A 177 17.27 16.74 17.06
C PRO A 177 16.50 17.63 18.04
N LYS A 178 17.17 18.19 19.06
CA LYS A 178 16.57 19.17 19.95
C LYS A 178 16.43 20.53 19.25
N ASN A 179 17.45 20.91 18.46
CA ASN A 179 17.40 22.09 17.61
C ASN A 179 16.74 21.72 16.27
N ILE A 180 15.42 21.83 16.20
CA ILE A 180 14.64 21.48 15.01
C ILE A 180 14.92 22.41 13.83
N GLU A 181 15.28 23.66 14.07
CA GLU A 181 15.61 24.62 13.02
C GLU A 181 16.91 24.24 12.32
N ALA A 182 17.96 23.91 13.11
CA ALA A 182 19.23 23.43 12.57
C ALA A 182 19.06 22.11 11.77
N ALA A 183 18.23 21.21 12.25
CA ALA A 183 17.91 19.97 11.55
C ALA A 183 17.15 20.21 10.24
N ALA A 184 16.21 21.15 10.23
CA ALA A 184 15.49 21.57 9.03
C ALA A 184 16.44 22.22 8.00
N GLU A 185 17.37 23.07 8.44
CA GLU A 185 18.41 23.67 7.59
C GLU A 185 19.31 22.60 6.99
N LEU A 186 19.76 21.63 7.77
CA LEU A 186 20.60 20.53 7.29
C LEU A 186 19.85 19.65 6.27
N SER A 187 18.58 19.36 6.51
CA SER A 187 17.75 18.63 5.56
C SER A 187 17.62 19.35 4.22
N ALA A 188 17.36 20.66 4.25
CA ALA A 188 17.28 21.48 3.04
C ALA A 188 18.63 21.53 2.29
N LEU A 189 19.74 21.70 2.99
CA LEU A 189 21.08 21.67 2.39
C LEU A 189 21.40 20.32 1.76
N ALA A 190 21.03 19.22 2.41
CA ALA A 190 21.20 17.89 1.87
C ALA A 190 20.39 17.70 0.57
N LEU A 191 19.11 18.07 0.58
CA LEU A 191 18.23 17.97 -0.60
C LEU A 191 18.70 18.85 -1.75
N LYS A 192 19.22 20.03 -1.45
CA LYS A 192 19.69 21.00 -2.45
C LYS A 192 21.00 20.59 -3.12
N HIS A 193 21.96 20.07 -2.34
CA HIS A 193 23.35 19.93 -2.79
C HIS A 193 23.83 18.47 -2.97
N ARG A 194 23.16 17.50 -2.34
CA ARG A 194 23.48 16.08 -2.55
C ARG A 194 22.90 15.51 -3.84
N PHE A 195 21.83 16.09 -4.32
CA PHE A 195 21.10 15.69 -5.52
C PHE A 195 21.27 16.75 -6.60
N THR A 196 21.20 16.31 -7.87
CA THR A 196 21.03 17.19 -9.02
C THR A 196 19.53 17.52 -9.19
N ASP A 197 19.19 18.51 -10.02
CA ASP A 197 17.80 18.83 -10.32
C ASP A 197 17.05 17.65 -10.95
N PHE A 198 17.80 16.76 -11.59
CA PHE A 198 17.24 15.58 -12.25
C PHE A 198 16.91 14.44 -11.26
N ASP A 199 17.74 14.19 -10.27
CA ASP A 199 17.62 13.07 -9.33
C ASP A 199 17.19 13.48 -7.92
N ARG A 200 16.82 14.75 -7.74
CA ARG A 200 16.27 15.23 -6.47
C ARG A 200 14.92 14.55 -6.20
N PRO A 201 14.75 13.94 -5.01
CA PRO A 201 13.49 13.32 -4.64
C PRO A 201 12.37 14.35 -4.60
N LYS A 202 11.18 13.93 -5.01
CA LYS A 202 9.97 14.74 -4.99
C LYS A 202 9.35 14.81 -3.59
N TYR A 203 9.45 13.72 -2.83
CA TYR A 203 8.88 13.57 -1.49
C TYR A 203 9.99 13.37 -0.46
N TYR A 204 9.91 14.08 0.65
CA TYR A 204 10.88 13.97 1.74
C TYR A 204 10.21 13.66 3.07
N GLU A 205 10.68 12.61 3.73
CA GLU A 205 10.28 12.20 5.07
C GLU A 205 11.41 12.48 6.06
N PRO A 206 11.26 13.40 7.03
CA PRO A 206 12.31 13.76 7.99
C PRO A 206 12.83 12.61 8.84
N ILE A 207 12.03 11.56 9.04
CA ILE A 207 12.37 10.37 9.81
C ILE A 207 11.73 9.13 9.20
N ASN A 208 12.32 7.96 9.43
CA ASN A 208 11.72 6.66 9.13
C ASN A 208 11.33 5.97 10.42
N GLU A 209 10.07 5.55 10.53
CA GLU A 209 9.51 4.76 11.64
C GLU A 209 9.90 5.31 13.02
N PRO A 210 9.42 6.52 13.38
CA PRO A 210 9.75 7.10 14.67
C PRO A 210 9.29 6.20 15.82
N HIS A 211 10.08 6.13 16.88
CA HIS A 211 9.73 5.38 18.08
C HIS A 211 8.36 5.80 18.61
N TRP A 212 7.57 4.84 19.06
CA TRP A 212 6.16 5.06 19.43
C TRP A 212 5.94 6.19 20.45
N SER A 213 6.89 6.41 21.37
CA SER A 213 6.79 7.47 22.39
C SER A 213 6.93 8.90 21.84
N TYR A 214 7.47 9.08 20.65
CA TYR A 214 7.53 10.38 19.98
C TYR A 214 6.21 10.78 19.35
N LEU A 215 5.37 9.80 19.02
CA LEU A 215 4.09 10.02 18.34
C LEU A 215 3.05 10.74 19.20
N GLN A 216 3.31 10.84 20.50
CA GLN A 216 2.51 11.60 21.45
C GLN A 216 3.20 12.93 21.84
N SER A 217 4.29 13.28 21.15
CA SER A 217 5.08 14.48 21.42
C SER A 217 4.92 15.49 20.28
N LYS A 218 4.44 16.66 20.62
CA LYS A 218 4.34 17.79 19.68
C LYS A 218 5.70 18.15 19.04
N HIS A 219 6.81 17.79 19.65
CA HIS A 219 8.15 18.01 19.10
C HIS A 219 8.35 17.36 17.72
N LEU A 220 7.81 16.16 17.52
CA LEU A 220 7.88 15.49 16.21
C LEU A 220 7.12 16.29 15.14
N ALA A 221 5.92 16.75 15.46
CA ALA A 221 5.09 17.57 14.55
C ALA A 221 5.78 18.91 14.24
N ASP A 222 6.28 19.60 15.26
CA ASP A 222 6.98 20.88 15.11
C ASP A 222 8.22 20.75 14.23
N TRP A 223 8.98 19.66 14.38
CA TRP A 223 10.12 19.37 13.51
C TRP A 223 9.72 19.18 12.05
N HIS A 224 8.64 18.43 11.78
CA HIS A 224 8.14 18.24 10.42
C HIS A 224 7.70 19.57 9.80
N LEU A 225 6.97 20.40 10.54
CA LEU A 225 6.51 21.73 10.08
C LEU A 225 7.70 22.68 9.82
N ALA A 226 8.69 22.71 10.71
CA ALA A 226 9.92 23.51 10.51
C ALA A 226 10.69 23.04 9.27
N THR A 227 10.79 21.71 9.07
CA THR A 227 11.46 21.13 7.90
C THR A 227 10.69 21.48 6.61
N MET A 228 9.38 21.35 6.58
CA MET A 228 8.56 21.72 5.43
C MET A 228 8.77 23.20 5.06
N LYS A 229 8.62 24.09 6.03
CA LYS A 229 8.81 25.55 5.81
C LYS A 229 10.21 25.86 5.24
N THR A 230 11.25 25.21 5.77
CA THR A 230 12.63 25.45 5.35
C THR A 230 12.90 24.87 3.96
N VAL A 231 12.43 23.66 3.69
CA VAL A 231 12.60 23.00 2.39
C VAL A 231 11.85 23.75 1.30
N HIS A 232 10.61 24.18 1.53
CA HIS A 232 9.85 24.98 0.55
C HIS A 232 10.58 26.27 0.16
N ARG A 233 11.22 26.94 1.12
CA ARG A 233 12.00 28.15 0.86
C ARG A 233 13.29 27.87 0.08
N GLU A 234 14.04 26.83 0.46
CA GLU A 234 15.38 26.57 -0.05
C GLU A 234 15.43 25.65 -1.27
N VAL A 235 14.44 24.77 -1.41
CA VAL A 235 14.37 23.71 -2.44
C VAL A 235 12.94 23.60 -2.98
N PRO A 236 12.45 24.63 -3.69
CA PRO A 236 11.10 24.62 -4.22
C PRO A 236 10.80 23.37 -5.06
N GLY A 237 9.62 22.79 -4.88
CA GLY A 237 9.17 21.59 -5.61
C GLY A 237 9.44 20.26 -4.90
N VAL A 238 10.14 20.27 -3.76
CA VAL A 238 10.19 19.11 -2.86
C VAL A 238 9.05 19.23 -1.84
N LEU A 239 8.22 18.21 -1.77
CA LEU A 239 7.14 18.10 -0.82
C LEU A 239 7.64 17.41 0.45
N VAL A 240 7.22 17.88 1.61
CA VAL A 240 7.63 17.35 2.92
C VAL A 240 6.44 16.83 3.69
N GLY A 241 6.54 15.59 4.15
CA GLY A 241 5.49 14.94 4.92
C GLY A 241 6.03 13.93 5.91
N GLY A 242 5.14 13.15 6.47
CA GLY A 242 5.47 12.18 7.48
C GLY A 242 4.25 11.68 8.25
N PRO A 243 4.43 11.08 9.43
CA PRO A 243 5.71 10.81 10.09
C PRO A 243 6.34 9.46 9.72
N CYS A 244 5.94 8.86 8.61
CA CYS A 244 6.46 7.55 8.18
C CYS A 244 6.24 6.45 9.24
N LEU A 245 4.98 6.30 9.66
CA LEU A 245 4.63 5.35 10.73
C LEU A 245 4.89 3.91 10.33
N ALA A 246 5.57 3.13 11.18
CA ALA A 246 5.73 1.68 10.98
C ALA A 246 4.38 0.94 10.90
N VAL A 247 3.40 1.38 11.71
CA VAL A 247 2.04 0.88 11.72
C VAL A 247 1.07 2.03 11.99
N PRO A 248 0.17 2.36 11.05
CA PRO A 248 -0.84 3.38 11.29
C PRO A 248 -1.93 2.84 12.22
N ILE A 249 -2.00 3.41 13.41
CA ILE A 249 -3.07 3.15 14.39
C ILE A 249 -3.81 4.46 14.58
N TRP A 250 -5.06 4.51 14.09
CA TRP A 250 -5.83 5.74 14.00
C TRP A 250 -5.77 6.59 15.26
N GLU A 251 -6.24 6.06 16.38
CA GLU A 251 -6.36 6.79 17.64
C GLU A 251 -5.02 7.07 18.34
N LYS A 252 -4.01 6.23 18.11
CA LYS A 252 -2.77 6.28 18.89
C LYS A 252 -1.69 7.14 18.25
N ASN A 253 -1.65 7.19 16.92
CA ASN A 253 -0.52 7.83 16.25
C ASN A 253 -0.89 8.64 15.00
N LEU A 254 -1.78 8.16 14.15
CA LEU A 254 -2.04 8.84 12.87
C LEU A 254 -2.89 10.10 13.05
N LYS A 255 -4.07 9.97 13.69
CA LYS A 255 -4.93 11.12 13.97
C LYS A 255 -4.24 12.17 14.85
N PRO A 256 -3.60 11.83 15.99
CA PRO A 256 -2.87 12.82 16.78
C PRO A 256 -1.80 13.58 15.98
N PHE A 257 -1.07 12.90 15.10
CA PHE A 257 -0.05 13.57 14.29
C PHE A 257 -0.67 14.51 13.23
N ILE A 258 -1.80 14.14 12.63
CA ILE A 258 -2.56 15.04 11.74
C ILE A 258 -2.98 16.29 12.49
N ASP A 259 -3.51 16.12 13.72
CA ASP A 259 -3.96 17.22 14.58
C ASP A 259 -2.79 18.09 15.03
N ASP A 260 -1.70 17.52 15.51
CA ASP A 260 -0.50 18.24 15.97
C ASP A 260 0.18 19.05 14.86
N THR A 261 0.05 18.63 13.60
CA THR A 261 0.53 19.37 12.44
C THR A 261 -0.52 20.32 11.87
N ASP A 262 -1.71 20.44 12.49
CA ASP A 262 -2.83 21.24 12.02
C ASP A 262 -3.19 20.95 10.56
N CYS A 263 -3.05 19.68 10.16
CA CYS A 263 -3.27 19.18 8.81
C CYS A 263 -2.50 19.97 7.71
N LYS A 264 -1.31 20.53 8.03
CA LYS A 264 -0.57 21.46 7.15
C LYS A 264 0.52 20.81 6.31
N LEU A 265 0.93 19.57 6.60
CA LEU A 265 1.95 18.89 5.82
C LEU A 265 1.50 18.67 4.37
N ASP A 266 2.46 18.58 3.46
CA ASP A 266 2.18 18.33 2.04
C ASP A 266 1.59 16.95 1.82
N PHE A 267 1.98 15.98 2.64
CA PHE A 267 1.41 14.62 2.64
C PHE A 267 1.57 13.96 4.02
N TYR A 268 0.78 12.91 4.25
CA TYR A 268 0.96 12.02 5.40
C TYR A 268 1.48 10.67 4.95
N SER A 269 2.38 10.05 5.73
CA SER A 269 3.00 8.81 5.34
C SER A 269 3.05 7.76 6.43
N PHE A 270 2.93 6.50 5.97
CA PHE A 270 2.97 5.32 6.83
C PHE A 270 3.32 4.07 6.01
N HIS A 271 3.58 2.98 6.73
CA HIS A 271 3.82 1.66 6.18
C HIS A 271 2.60 0.74 6.39
N ILE A 272 2.37 -0.18 5.45
CA ILE A 272 1.30 -1.17 5.52
C ILE A 272 1.87 -2.56 5.31
N TYR A 273 1.88 -3.35 6.37
CA TYR A 273 2.33 -4.73 6.33
C TYR A 273 1.30 -5.66 6.92
N ASP A 274 1.01 -6.75 6.21
CA ASP A 274 0.38 -7.91 6.79
C ASP A 274 1.42 -8.72 7.56
N PHE A 275 1.02 -9.33 8.66
CA PHE A 275 1.83 -10.25 9.40
C PHE A 275 1.07 -11.56 9.58
N LEU A 276 1.50 -12.59 8.85
CA LEU A 276 0.83 -13.89 8.79
C LEU A 276 1.52 -14.89 9.70
N ARG A 277 0.72 -15.74 10.34
CA ARG A 277 1.19 -16.85 11.16
C ARG A 277 0.20 -17.99 11.15
N GLU A 278 0.68 -19.17 11.48
CA GLU A 278 -0.14 -20.31 11.79
C GLU A 278 -0.22 -20.44 13.32
N LYS A 279 -1.38 -20.75 13.82
CA LYS A 279 -1.60 -21.01 15.23
C LYS A 279 -2.62 -22.13 15.37
N ASP A 280 -2.24 -23.20 16.04
CA ASP A 280 -3.11 -24.35 16.33
C ASP A 280 -3.78 -24.94 15.07
N GLY A 281 -3.02 -25.05 13.97
CA GLY A 281 -3.51 -25.53 12.68
C GLY A 281 -4.33 -24.50 11.89
N ASN A 282 -4.48 -23.28 12.40
CA ASN A 282 -5.23 -22.22 11.73
C ASN A 282 -4.28 -21.15 11.17
N PHE A 283 -4.50 -20.81 9.92
CA PHE A 283 -3.84 -19.69 9.28
C PHE A 283 -4.51 -18.38 9.71
N GLY A 284 -3.73 -17.47 10.26
CA GLY A 284 -4.22 -16.20 10.79
C GLY A 284 -3.18 -15.11 10.78
N GLY A 285 -3.40 -14.06 11.56
CA GLY A 285 -2.45 -12.95 11.72
C GLY A 285 -3.10 -11.58 11.79
N VAL A 286 -2.30 -10.56 11.52
CA VAL A 286 -2.74 -9.18 11.41
C VAL A 286 -2.81 -8.80 9.94
N ILE A 287 -4.01 -8.60 9.42
CA ILE A 287 -4.25 -8.21 8.04
C ILE A 287 -4.60 -6.71 8.00
N GLN A 288 -3.81 -5.95 7.24
CA GLN A 288 -4.01 -4.53 7.00
C GLN A 288 -4.30 -4.23 5.52
N SER A 289 -3.96 -5.17 4.63
CA SER A 289 -4.20 -5.05 3.17
C SER A 289 -5.67 -5.24 2.79
N GLY A 290 -6.04 -4.83 1.58
CA GLY A 290 -7.39 -5.00 1.06
C GLY A 290 -8.44 -4.14 1.76
N LEU A 291 -9.53 -4.72 2.24
CA LEU A 291 -10.65 -3.99 2.84
C LEU A 291 -10.29 -3.19 4.11
N PRO A 292 -9.41 -3.63 5.01
CA PRO A 292 -8.91 -2.80 6.11
C PRO A 292 -8.22 -1.52 5.63
N LEU A 293 -7.40 -1.59 4.58
CA LEU A 293 -6.74 -0.43 3.99
C LEU A 293 -7.73 0.53 3.30
N GLU A 294 -8.73 -0.01 2.59
CA GLU A 294 -9.84 0.80 2.03
C GLU A 294 -10.51 1.62 3.14
N SER A 295 -10.82 0.98 4.28
CA SER A 295 -11.43 1.65 5.44
C SER A 295 -10.53 2.75 6.02
N LEU A 296 -9.22 2.51 6.13
CA LEU A 296 -8.28 3.48 6.68
C LEU A 296 -8.15 4.72 5.78
N LEU A 297 -8.01 4.51 4.46
CA LEU A 297 -7.89 5.62 3.50
C LEU A 297 -9.17 6.48 3.49
N ASP A 298 -10.34 5.85 3.46
CA ASP A 298 -11.62 6.55 3.53
C ASP A 298 -11.77 7.30 4.87
N GLN A 299 -11.33 6.72 6.00
CA GLN A 299 -11.39 7.36 7.33
C GLN A 299 -10.51 8.61 7.39
N ILE A 300 -9.28 8.56 6.86
CA ILE A 300 -8.37 9.69 6.82
C ILE A 300 -9.04 10.85 6.09
N GLN A 301 -9.53 10.63 4.87
CA GLN A 301 -10.12 11.68 4.04
C GLN A 301 -11.41 12.23 4.66
N ASN A 302 -12.28 11.35 5.17
CA ASN A 302 -13.51 11.78 5.82
C ASN A 302 -13.21 12.62 7.06
N TYR A 303 -12.20 12.25 7.85
CA TYR A 303 -11.77 13.04 9.01
C TYR A 303 -11.22 14.40 8.62
N THR A 304 -10.31 14.46 7.66
CA THR A 304 -9.65 15.72 7.30
C THR A 304 -10.60 16.69 6.61
N ILE A 305 -11.55 16.20 5.82
CA ILE A 305 -12.64 17.02 5.26
C ILE A 305 -13.52 17.61 6.38
N ASN A 306 -13.95 16.80 7.35
CA ASN A 306 -14.82 17.28 8.42
C ASN A 306 -14.11 18.24 9.39
N SER A 307 -12.83 18.00 9.68
CA SER A 307 -12.07 18.75 10.68
C SER A 307 -11.32 19.95 10.10
N TYR A 308 -10.86 19.87 8.85
CA TYR A 308 -9.95 20.84 8.24
C TYR A 308 -10.42 21.34 6.86
N GLY A 309 -11.55 20.83 6.34
CA GLY A 309 -12.16 21.27 5.08
C GLY A 309 -11.40 20.83 3.82
N LYS A 310 -10.47 19.88 3.90
CA LYS A 310 -9.68 19.42 2.75
C LYS A 310 -9.34 17.92 2.82
N GLU A 311 -9.17 17.31 1.66
CA GLU A 311 -8.50 16.03 1.51
C GLU A 311 -6.99 16.19 1.73
N VAL A 312 -6.31 15.11 2.08
CA VAL A 312 -4.86 15.07 2.26
C VAL A 312 -4.20 14.05 1.36
N ASP A 313 -3.03 14.40 0.88
CA ASP A 313 -2.19 13.50 0.11
C ASP A 313 -1.53 12.46 1.01
N ILE A 314 -1.39 11.24 0.49
CA ILE A 314 -0.83 10.09 1.21
C ILE A 314 0.33 9.50 0.42
N VAL A 315 1.41 9.19 1.13
CA VAL A 315 2.52 8.40 0.65
C VAL A 315 2.63 7.14 1.50
N VAL A 316 2.53 5.98 0.87
CA VAL A 316 2.78 4.70 1.52
C VAL A 316 4.19 4.27 1.17
N SER A 317 5.14 4.72 1.99
CA SER A 317 6.56 4.65 1.65
C SER A 317 7.16 3.25 1.79
N GLU A 318 6.45 2.33 2.44
CA GLU A 318 6.72 0.89 2.42
C GLU A 318 5.42 0.10 2.51
N HIS A 319 5.34 -1.01 1.76
CA HIS A 319 4.26 -1.96 1.95
C HIS A 319 4.61 -3.38 1.52
N GLY A 320 3.85 -4.35 2.03
CA GLY A 320 4.00 -5.76 1.74
C GLY A 320 3.40 -6.65 2.82
N GLY A 321 4.00 -7.81 3.06
CA GLY A 321 3.60 -8.73 4.11
C GLY A 321 4.74 -9.65 4.51
N TYR A 322 4.69 -10.16 5.72
CA TYR A 322 5.63 -11.08 6.30
C TYR A 322 4.92 -12.29 6.88
N GLY A 323 5.58 -13.46 6.88
CA GLY A 323 5.24 -14.58 7.71
C GLY A 323 6.04 -14.56 9.02
N ALA A 324 5.45 -15.09 10.11
CA ALA A 324 6.22 -15.40 11.28
C ALA A 324 7.30 -16.45 10.94
N ASN A 325 8.50 -16.32 11.54
CA ASN A 325 9.61 -17.20 11.21
C ASN A 325 9.26 -18.67 11.48
N GLU A 326 8.56 -18.95 12.59
CA GLU A 326 8.09 -20.28 12.97
C GLU A 326 7.11 -20.85 11.94
N PHE A 327 6.18 -20.03 11.44
CA PHE A 327 5.22 -20.40 10.40
C PHE A 327 5.93 -20.77 9.09
N VAL A 328 6.84 -19.90 8.63
CA VAL A 328 7.62 -20.14 7.40
C VAL A 328 8.49 -21.38 7.53
N GLN A 329 9.08 -21.59 8.71
CA GLN A 329 9.89 -22.77 8.99
C GLN A 329 9.06 -24.06 8.96
N GLN A 330 7.89 -24.07 9.60
CA GLN A 330 6.99 -25.22 9.62
C GLN A 330 6.54 -25.62 8.21
N LEU A 331 6.14 -24.64 7.37
CA LEU A 331 5.77 -24.92 5.98
C LEU A 331 6.92 -25.52 5.17
N ALA A 332 8.16 -25.14 5.45
CA ALA A 332 9.32 -25.72 4.79
C ALA A 332 9.60 -27.16 5.24
N VAL A 333 9.37 -27.48 6.53
CA VAL A 333 9.44 -28.85 7.08
C VAL A 333 8.36 -29.73 6.45
N ASP A 334 7.12 -29.26 6.42
CA ASP A 334 5.98 -29.99 5.83
C ASP A 334 6.20 -30.32 4.35
N ALA A 335 7.01 -29.53 3.66
CA ALA A 335 7.42 -29.76 2.28
C ALA A 335 8.57 -30.80 2.14
N ASN A 336 8.96 -31.50 3.20
CA ASN A 336 10.04 -32.49 3.21
C ASN A 336 11.41 -31.94 2.71
N PHE A 337 11.73 -30.71 3.09
CA PHE A 337 13.00 -30.08 2.74
C PHE A 337 14.07 -30.40 3.79
N GLU A 338 15.30 -30.68 3.36
CA GLU A 338 16.42 -30.85 4.28
C GLU A 338 16.65 -29.55 5.09
N GLU A 339 16.61 -29.64 6.42
CA GLU A 339 16.57 -28.50 7.33
C GLU A 339 17.89 -27.73 7.48
N THR A 340 18.77 -27.81 6.49
CA THR A 340 20.09 -27.20 6.54
C THR A 340 20.52 -26.59 5.22
N GLY A 341 21.43 -25.62 5.30
CA GLY A 341 22.11 -25.07 4.15
C GLY A 341 21.35 -24.03 3.34
N PHE A 342 21.89 -23.70 2.19
CA PHE A 342 21.40 -22.63 1.32
C PHE A 342 20.01 -22.93 0.75
N GLU A 343 19.76 -24.17 0.32
CA GLU A 343 18.48 -24.55 -0.29
C GLU A 343 17.33 -24.44 0.70
N TRP A 344 17.54 -24.82 1.95
CA TRP A 344 16.60 -24.63 3.05
C TRP A 344 16.24 -23.16 3.25
N GLU A 345 17.24 -22.28 3.32
CA GLU A 345 17.00 -20.84 3.48
C GLU A 345 16.31 -20.24 2.26
N MET A 346 16.63 -20.69 1.04
CA MET A 346 15.94 -20.24 -0.17
C MET A 346 14.49 -20.73 -0.22
N LYS A 347 14.20 -21.91 0.32
CA LYS A 347 12.83 -22.42 0.47
C LYS A 347 12.00 -21.56 1.40
N LYS A 348 12.53 -21.25 2.59
CA LYS A 348 11.86 -20.34 3.54
C LYS A 348 11.60 -18.97 2.94
N ARG A 349 12.58 -18.39 2.26
CA ARG A 349 12.44 -17.11 1.54
C ARG A 349 11.35 -17.17 0.47
N SER A 350 11.29 -18.28 -0.27
CA SER A 350 10.27 -18.46 -1.31
C SER A 350 8.85 -18.52 -0.73
N ILE A 351 8.68 -19.12 0.46
CA ILE A 351 7.41 -19.16 1.18
C ILE A 351 7.01 -17.74 1.63
N ASP A 352 7.95 -17.02 2.25
CA ASP A 352 7.69 -15.66 2.73
C ASP A 352 7.48 -14.65 1.58
N ASP A 353 8.11 -14.89 0.43
CA ASP A 353 7.84 -14.14 -0.79
C ASP A 353 6.37 -14.17 -1.20
N PHE A 354 5.64 -15.27 -0.95
CA PHE A 354 4.20 -15.31 -1.22
C PHE A 354 3.43 -14.33 -0.34
N ASN A 355 3.74 -14.28 0.96
CA ASN A 355 3.12 -13.34 1.88
C ASN A 355 3.37 -11.89 1.42
N MET A 356 4.62 -11.58 1.11
CA MET A 356 5.00 -10.27 0.59
C MET A 356 4.26 -9.92 -0.70
N VAL A 357 4.24 -10.83 -1.67
CA VAL A 357 3.64 -10.58 -2.99
C VAL A 357 2.13 -10.46 -2.90
N SER A 358 1.45 -11.35 -2.18
CA SER A 358 -0.02 -11.32 -2.08
C SER A 358 -0.51 -10.05 -1.36
N SER A 359 0.17 -9.63 -0.29
CA SER A 359 -0.14 -8.38 0.41
C SER A 359 0.18 -7.15 -0.44
N ALA A 360 1.33 -7.15 -1.15
CA ALA A 360 1.68 -6.07 -2.06
C ALA A 360 0.65 -5.90 -3.18
N ILE A 361 0.12 -7.00 -3.74
CA ILE A 361 -0.95 -6.96 -4.74
C ILE A 361 -2.22 -6.36 -4.14
N ALA A 362 -2.67 -6.88 -2.99
CA ALA A 362 -3.89 -6.41 -2.33
C ALA A 362 -3.83 -4.91 -2.03
N ASN A 363 -2.69 -4.42 -1.52
CA ASN A 363 -2.44 -3.01 -1.28
C ASN A 363 -2.44 -2.19 -2.58
N THR A 364 -1.71 -2.64 -3.61
CA THR A 364 -1.59 -1.92 -4.89
C THR A 364 -2.95 -1.74 -5.56
N LEU A 365 -3.83 -2.76 -5.50
CA LEU A 365 -5.17 -2.65 -6.06
C LEU A 365 -6.06 -1.68 -5.28
N VAL A 366 -5.82 -1.49 -3.98
CA VAL A 366 -6.46 -0.41 -3.20
C VAL A 366 -5.93 0.95 -3.65
N PHE A 367 -4.61 1.13 -3.73
CA PHE A 367 -4.01 2.41 -4.15
C PHE A 367 -4.46 2.85 -5.54
N MET A 368 -4.58 1.91 -6.48
CA MET A 368 -5.12 2.18 -7.81
C MET A 368 -6.55 2.73 -7.78
N ASP A 369 -7.30 2.51 -6.71
CA ASP A 369 -8.67 3.01 -6.55
C ASP A 369 -8.77 4.33 -5.74
N HIS A 370 -7.59 4.84 -5.31
CA HIS A 370 -7.43 6.13 -4.64
C HIS A 370 -6.38 7.03 -5.35
N PRO A 371 -6.44 7.19 -6.70
CA PRO A 371 -5.38 7.88 -7.44
C PRO A 371 -5.31 9.38 -7.14
N HIS A 372 -6.36 9.95 -6.58
CA HIS A 372 -6.48 11.37 -6.23
C HIS A 372 -5.79 11.71 -4.90
N THR A 373 -5.59 10.73 -4.03
CA THR A 373 -5.00 10.95 -2.70
C THR A 373 -3.76 10.13 -2.43
N VAL A 374 -3.58 8.95 -3.05
CA VAL A 374 -2.37 8.15 -2.89
C VAL A 374 -1.36 8.50 -3.99
N LEU A 375 -0.43 9.39 -3.66
CA LEU A 375 0.56 9.93 -4.60
C LEU A 375 1.63 8.91 -4.96
N LYS A 376 2.05 8.11 -3.99
CA LYS A 376 3.11 7.11 -4.14
C LYS A 376 2.94 5.98 -3.16
N ALA A 377 3.16 4.75 -3.62
CA ALA A 377 3.23 3.56 -2.76
C ALA A 377 4.37 2.65 -3.21
N VAL A 378 5.20 2.17 -2.27
CA VAL A 378 6.46 1.49 -2.59
C VAL A 378 6.56 0.13 -1.90
N PRO A 379 6.53 -0.96 -2.67
CA PRO A 379 6.86 -2.28 -2.14
C PRO A 379 8.30 -2.30 -1.56
N PHE A 380 8.45 -2.89 -0.40
CA PHE A 380 9.72 -3.04 0.28
C PHE A 380 10.39 -4.35 -0.15
N ILE A 381 11.62 -4.47 -0.39
CA ILE A 381 12.83 -3.72 -0.58
C ILE A 381 13.67 -4.38 -1.70
N LEU A 382 14.54 -3.61 -2.39
CA LEU A 382 15.29 -4.13 -3.55
C LEU A 382 16.33 -5.18 -3.14
N MET A 383 17.13 -4.87 -2.13
CA MET A 383 18.26 -5.70 -1.77
C MET A 383 18.38 -5.89 -0.27
N GLU A 384 18.88 -7.07 0.06
CA GLU A 384 19.33 -7.40 1.39
C GLU A 384 20.49 -6.48 1.82
N SER A 385 20.31 -5.75 2.92
CA SER A 385 21.38 -4.96 3.48
C SER A 385 22.44 -5.88 4.09
N MET A 386 23.69 -5.60 3.82
CA MET A 386 24.82 -6.37 4.35
C MET A 386 24.97 -6.28 5.86
N ASN A 387 24.35 -5.26 6.46
CA ASN A 387 24.37 -5.02 7.91
C ASN A 387 23.14 -5.62 8.59
N TRP A 388 22.19 -6.17 7.82
CA TRP A 388 21.00 -6.83 8.33
C TRP A 388 21.24 -8.32 8.52
N ASP A 389 20.31 -8.97 9.20
CA ASP A 389 20.30 -10.42 9.28
C ASP A 389 20.22 -10.98 7.85
N PRO A 390 21.15 -11.87 7.45
CA PRO A 390 21.13 -12.50 6.13
C PRO A 390 19.86 -13.32 5.87
N LYS A 391 19.05 -13.56 6.90
CA LYS A 391 17.75 -14.25 6.84
C LYS A 391 16.57 -13.31 6.69
N TYR A 392 16.77 -12.04 6.32
CA TYR A 392 15.69 -11.12 6.02
C TYR A 392 15.10 -11.43 4.65
N TYR A 393 13.87 -11.91 4.63
CA TYR A 393 13.25 -12.51 3.44
C TYR A 393 12.51 -11.55 2.51
N ALA A 394 12.27 -10.32 2.93
CA ALA A 394 11.45 -9.35 2.17
C ALA A 394 12.13 -8.72 0.96
N THR A 395 13.32 -9.17 0.56
CA THR A 395 14.13 -8.55 -0.48
C THR A 395 13.86 -9.10 -1.87
N LEU A 396 13.95 -8.25 -2.91
CA LEU A 396 13.85 -8.67 -4.30
C LEU A 396 15.10 -9.43 -4.77
N TYR A 397 16.28 -9.01 -4.30
CA TYR A 397 17.54 -9.71 -4.53
C TYR A 397 18.12 -10.24 -3.23
N THR A 398 18.58 -11.46 -3.27
CA THR A 398 19.31 -12.11 -2.18
C THR A 398 20.67 -12.60 -2.67
N ALA A 399 21.67 -12.64 -1.81
CA ALA A 399 22.97 -13.21 -2.15
C ALA A 399 22.83 -14.70 -2.49
N ARG A 400 23.58 -15.18 -3.52
CA ARG A 400 23.54 -16.57 -3.96
C ARG A 400 23.89 -17.54 -2.81
N ASN A 401 24.85 -17.16 -2.01
CA ASN A 401 25.07 -17.74 -0.71
C ASN A 401 25.25 -16.61 0.30
N PHE A 402 25.05 -16.85 1.57
CA PHE A 402 25.05 -15.80 2.61
C PHE A 402 26.39 -15.08 2.77
N THR A 403 27.45 -15.61 2.18
CA THR A 403 28.82 -15.10 2.27
C THR A 403 29.31 -14.46 0.97
N ASP A 404 28.80 -14.91 -0.18
CA ASP A 404 29.18 -14.37 -1.47
C ASP A 404 28.33 -13.14 -1.84
N LYS A 405 28.91 -11.98 -1.62
CA LYS A 405 28.32 -10.68 -1.86
C LYS A 405 28.46 -10.21 -3.31
N ALA A 406 29.13 -10.98 -4.15
CA ALA A 406 29.35 -10.64 -5.56
C ALA A 406 28.25 -11.15 -6.48
N ASP A 407 27.53 -12.19 -6.06
CA ASP A 407 26.48 -12.79 -6.86
C ASP A 407 25.11 -12.75 -6.16
N TRP A 408 24.14 -12.16 -6.84
CA TRP A 408 22.79 -11.91 -6.34
C TRP A 408 21.76 -12.55 -7.25
N LEU A 409 20.78 -13.21 -6.65
CA LEU A 409 19.67 -13.87 -7.33
C LEU A 409 18.34 -13.11 -7.05
N PRO A 410 17.45 -13.00 -8.04
CA PRO A 410 16.12 -12.51 -7.78
C PRO A 410 15.31 -13.51 -6.95
N SER A 411 14.64 -13.05 -5.93
CA SER A 411 13.66 -13.82 -5.18
C SER A 411 12.35 -13.98 -5.95
N LYS A 412 11.40 -14.74 -5.44
CA LYS A 412 10.06 -14.87 -6.02
C LYS A 412 9.23 -13.58 -5.93
N LYS A 413 9.65 -12.59 -5.18
CA LYS A 413 9.06 -11.25 -5.16
C LYS A 413 9.01 -10.60 -6.55
N ILE A 414 9.90 -10.96 -7.47
CA ILE A 414 9.86 -10.50 -8.85
C ILE A 414 8.53 -10.82 -9.56
N LEU A 415 7.80 -11.84 -9.09
CA LEU A 415 6.53 -12.26 -9.68
C LEU A 415 5.45 -11.17 -9.58
N PHE A 416 5.48 -10.33 -8.54
CA PHE A 416 4.63 -9.14 -8.43
C PHE A 416 4.79 -8.24 -9.66
N TYR A 417 6.01 -7.85 -10.01
CA TYR A 417 6.28 -6.97 -11.15
C TYR A 417 5.97 -7.64 -12.48
N ARG A 418 6.31 -8.92 -12.63
CA ARG A 418 6.00 -9.71 -13.84
C ARG A 418 4.52 -9.83 -14.10
N LEU A 419 3.70 -10.00 -13.06
CA LEU A 419 2.25 -10.01 -13.20
C LEU A 419 1.76 -8.72 -13.87
N PHE A 420 2.23 -7.56 -13.42
CA PHE A 420 1.76 -6.24 -13.83
C PHE A 420 2.60 -5.57 -14.93
N ARG A 421 3.59 -6.23 -15.50
CA ARG A 421 4.56 -5.59 -16.41
C ARG A 421 3.94 -4.82 -17.59
N ASP A 422 2.81 -5.30 -18.12
CA ASP A 422 2.13 -4.69 -19.28
C ASP A 422 0.89 -3.87 -18.89
N LEU A 423 0.51 -3.86 -17.61
CA LEU A 423 -0.70 -3.19 -17.14
C LEU A 423 -0.53 -1.67 -17.29
N ARG A 424 -1.41 -1.04 -18.05
CA ARG A 424 -1.41 0.40 -18.32
C ARG A 424 -2.74 0.85 -18.91
N GLY A 425 -2.88 2.15 -19.12
CA GLY A 425 -4.00 2.77 -19.81
C GLY A 425 -5.04 3.37 -18.87
N ASN A 426 -6.19 3.72 -19.44
CA ASN A 426 -7.28 4.37 -18.72
C ASN A 426 -8.14 3.36 -17.98
N ARG A 427 -8.51 3.69 -16.77
CA ARG A 427 -9.44 2.90 -15.94
C ARG A 427 -10.81 2.85 -16.60
N ILE A 428 -11.42 1.67 -16.63
CA ILE A 428 -12.77 1.43 -17.15
C ILE A 428 -13.71 0.94 -16.06
N ALA A 429 -15.00 1.08 -16.29
CA ALA A 429 -16.01 0.66 -15.35
C ALA A 429 -15.97 -0.86 -15.13
N SER A 430 -15.85 -1.26 -13.87
CA SER A 430 -15.88 -2.66 -13.45
C SER A 430 -16.53 -2.80 -12.07
N SER A 431 -17.19 -3.91 -11.80
CA SER A 431 -17.79 -4.19 -10.51
C SER A 431 -17.87 -5.69 -10.22
N CYS A 432 -17.67 -6.03 -8.97
CA CYS A 432 -17.88 -7.38 -8.42
C CYS A 432 -18.85 -7.29 -7.24
N PRO A 433 -19.82 -8.19 -7.11
CA PRO A 433 -20.73 -8.23 -5.96
C PRO A 433 -20.09 -8.86 -4.71
N ASP A 434 -19.00 -9.61 -4.87
CA ASP A 434 -18.26 -10.23 -3.77
C ASP A 434 -17.13 -9.28 -3.32
N PRO A 435 -17.15 -8.79 -2.08
CA PRO A 435 -16.14 -7.86 -1.57
C PRO A 435 -14.75 -8.46 -1.42
N ASP A 436 -14.63 -9.80 -1.32
CA ASP A 436 -13.34 -10.49 -1.29
C ASP A 436 -12.63 -10.52 -2.65
N ILE A 437 -13.29 -10.11 -3.73
CA ILE A 437 -12.70 -10.06 -5.07
C ILE A 437 -12.43 -8.61 -5.46
N GLN A 438 -11.20 -8.17 -5.30
CA GLN A 438 -10.77 -6.90 -5.87
C GLN A 438 -10.77 -6.98 -7.39
N THR A 439 -11.46 -6.05 -8.04
CA THR A 439 -11.56 -5.98 -9.50
C THR A 439 -11.08 -4.64 -9.99
N ARG A 440 -10.07 -4.63 -10.88
CA ARG A 440 -9.60 -3.42 -11.57
C ARG A 440 -9.51 -3.70 -13.06
N ALA A 441 -9.94 -2.75 -13.87
CA ALA A 441 -9.90 -2.92 -15.31
C ALA A 441 -9.40 -1.64 -16.00
N PHE A 442 -8.65 -1.82 -17.09
CA PHE A 442 -8.02 -0.73 -17.84
C PHE A 442 -8.10 -0.97 -19.35
N VAL A 443 -8.02 0.09 -20.11
CA VAL A 443 -7.96 0.05 -21.58
C VAL A 443 -6.80 0.88 -22.11
N ASP A 444 -6.03 0.30 -23.05
CA ASP A 444 -4.94 0.97 -23.74
C ASP A 444 -4.98 0.61 -25.25
N GLY A 445 -5.45 1.52 -26.07
CA GLY A 445 -5.65 1.29 -27.50
C GLY A 445 -6.53 0.08 -27.77
N LYS A 446 -5.99 -0.94 -28.39
CA LYS A 446 -6.71 -2.19 -28.69
C LYS A 446 -6.69 -3.23 -27.58
N ASN A 447 -6.05 -2.94 -26.43
CA ASN A 447 -5.94 -3.87 -25.33
C ASN A 447 -6.86 -3.48 -24.17
N ALA A 448 -7.52 -4.47 -23.56
CA ALA A 448 -8.15 -4.32 -22.27
C ALA A 448 -7.46 -5.26 -21.26
N PHE A 449 -7.36 -4.80 -20.02
CA PHE A 449 -6.78 -5.54 -18.91
C PHE A 449 -7.83 -5.66 -17.81
N VAL A 450 -8.00 -6.86 -17.29
CA VAL A 450 -8.84 -7.11 -16.12
C VAL A 450 -8.01 -7.81 -15.06
N VAL A 451 -7.87 -7.20 -13.91
CA VAL A 451 -7.18 -7.75 -12.75
C VAL A 451 -8.22 -8.16 -11.73
N LEU A 452 -8.13 -9.41 -11.29
CA LEU A 452 -8.97 -9.99 -10.26
C LEU A 452 -8.08 -10.57 -9.18
N ASN A 453 -8.30 -10.18 -7.93
CA ASN A 453 -7.54 -10.66 -6.79
C ASN A 453 -8.47 -11.20 -5.72
N ASN A 454 -8.30 -12.46 -5.34
CA ASN A 454 -9.03 -13.08 -4.24
C ASN A 454 -8.35 -12.76 -2.91
N LEU A 455 -8.98 -11.92 -2.11
CA LEU A 455 -8.48 -11.55 -0.77
C LEU A 455 -8.66 -12.66 0.26
N SER A 456 -9.64 -13.55 0.05
CA SER A 456 -9.95 -14.63 0.99
C SER A 456 -9.04 -15.84 0.77
N ASP A 457 -9.00 -16.74 1.72
CA ASP A 457 -8.29 -18.02 1.66
C ASP A 457 -9.12 -19.15 1.05
N VAL A 458 -10.40 -18.88 0.70
CA VAL A 458 -11.29 -19.85 0.06
C VAL A 458 -11.27 -19.73 -1.46
N ASN A 459 -11.54 -20.86 -2.14
CA ASN A 459 -11.69 -20.86 -3.59
C ASN A 459 -12.92 -20.06 -4.02
N LYS A 460 -12.82 -19.39 -5.16
CA LYS A 460 -13.92 -18.61 -5.75
C LYS A 460 -14.11 -19.00 -7.21
N PHE A 461 -15.36 -18.96 -7.68
CA PHE A 461 -15.70 -19.19 -9.08
C PHE A 461 -16.34 -17.93 -9.67
N VAL A 462 -15.70 -17.33 -10.68
CA VAL A 462 -16.15 -16.08 -11.29
C VAL A 462 -16.39 -16.21 -12.78
N SER A 463 -17.26 -15.34 -13.29
CA SER A 463 -17.55 -15.20 -14.71
C SER A 463 -17.48 -13.74 -15.12
N ILE A 464 -16.70 -13.42 -16.15
CA ILE A 464 -16.61 -12.09 -16.72
C ILE A 464 -17.27 -12.08 -18.08
N SER A 465 -18.19 -11.15 -18.31
CA SER A 465 -18.82 -10.93 -19.60
C SER A 465 -18.20 -9.74 -20.33
N LEU A 466 -17.57 -10.00 -21.47
CA LEU A 466 -16.82 -9.00 -22.24
C LEU A 466 -17.12 -9.14 -23.76
N PRO A 467 -16.93 -8.07 -24.55
CA PRO A 467 -16.87 -8.21 -26.01
C PRO A 467 -15.83 -9.24 -26.41
N ARG A 468 -16.07 -9.96 -27.50
CA ARG A 468 -15.19 -11.05 -27.95
C ARG A 468 -13.86 -10.49 -28.46
N PRO A 469 -12.70 -10.78 -27.83
CA PRO A 469 -11.40 -10.35 -28.31
C PRO A 469 -10.88 -11.26 -29.45
N THR A 470 -9.83 -10.84 -30.11
CA THR A 470 -9.08 -11.66 -31.08
C THR A 470 -8.04 -12.55 -30.39
N GLU A 471 -7.50 -12.11 -29.27
CA GLU A 471 -6.54 -12.87 -28.45
C GLU A 471 -6.81 -12.65 -26.96
N MET A 472 -6.60 -13.69 -26.16
CA MET A 472 -6.66 -13.64 -24.71
C MET A 472 -5.38 -14.23 -24.13
N GLN A 473 -4.72 -13.46 -23.27
CA GLN A 473 -3.60 -13.91 -22.44
C GLN A 473 -4.03 -13.86 -20.97
N VAL A 474 -3.77 -14.91 -20.23
CA VAL A 474 -4.09 -15.03 -18.80
C VAL A 474 -2.80 -15.25 -18.04
N ARG A 475 -2.54 -14.40 -17.05
CA ARG A 475 -1.50 -14.60 -16.04
C ARG A 475 -2.15 -14.91 -14.71
N ARG A 476 -1.65 -15.92 -14.04
CA ARG A 476 -2.15 -16.36 -12.74
C ARG A 476 -0.98 -16.37 -11.76
N LEU A 477 -1.09 -15.59 -10.70
CA LEU A 477 -0.15 -15.59 -9.59
C LEU A 477 -0.84 -16.21 -8.38
N GLY A 478 -0.38 -17.37 -7.99
CA GLY A 478 -0.89 -18.15 -6.89
C GLY A 478 0.23 -18.78 -6.07
N ARG A 479 -0.13 -19.72 -5.23
CA ARG A 479 0.80 -20.50 -4.40
C ARG A 479 0.58 -22.00 -4.56
N ASN A 480 1.63 -22.74 -4.39
CA ASN A 480 1.58 -24.18 -4.17
C ASN A 480 1.07 -24.49 -2.74
N PRO A 481 0.71 -25.73 -2.43
CA PRO A 481 0.32 -26.12 -1.07
C PRO A 481 1.33 -25.72 0.01
N ASP A 482 2.62 -25.72 -0.32
CA ASP A 482 3.74 -25.31 0.55
C ASP A 482 3.99 -23.79 0.57
N PHE A 483 3.04 -22.99 0.15
CA PHE A 483 3.09 -21.53 0.04
C PHE A 483 4.12 -20.97 -0.95
N THR A 484 4.89 -21.78 -1.67
CA THR A 484 5.81 -21.30 -2.70
C THR A 484 5.02 -20.60 -3.83
N PRO A 485 5.29 -19.32 -4.14
CA PRO A 485 4.54 -18.62 -5.18
C PRO A 485 4.93 -19.07 -6.57
N TYR A 486 3.96 -19.02 -7.48
CA TYR A 486 4.17 -19.25 -8.90
C TYR A 486 3.48 -18.19 -9.75
N LEU A 487 3.96 -18.00 -10.97
CA LEU A 487 3.30 -17.22 -12.03
C LEU A 487 3.15 -18.10 -13.26
N ALA A 488 1.90 -18.46 -13.58
CA ALA A 488 1.57 -19.19 -14.80
C ALA A 488 1.06 -18.21 -15.87
N GLU A 489 1.49 -18.39 -17.11
CA GLU A 489 1.02 -17.61 -18.26
C GLU A 489 0.45 -18.57 -19.31
N ALA A 490 -0.73 -18.27 -19.82
CA ALA A 490 -1.39 -19.05 -20.86
C ALA A 490 -2.02 -18.13 -21.92
N LYS A 491 -1.85 -18.48 -23.18
CA LYS A 491 -2.65 -17.94 -24.27
C LYS A 491 -3.85 -18.85 -24.49
N ARG A 492 -5.04 -18.29 -24.49
CA ARG A 492 -6.27 -19.03 -24.79
C ARG A 492 -6.74 -18.64 -26.19
N PRO A 493 -6.96 -19.62 -27.10
CA PRO A 493 -7.58 -19.32 -28.37
C PRO A 493 -9.01 -18.80 -28.14
N VAL A 494 -9.33 -17.69 -28.79
CA VAL A 494 -10.64 -17.07 -28.70
C VAL A 494 -11.36 -17.29 -30.00
N GLY A 495 -12.12 -18.39 -30.10
CA GLY A 495 -13.10 -18.61 -31.15
C GLY A 495 -12.62 -19.23 -32.45
N GLY A 496 -13.46 -20.05 -33.08
CA GLY A 496 -13.26 -20.70 -34.36
C GLY A 496 -13.14 -19.72 -35.54
N LYS A 497 -12.78 -20.24 -36.71
CA LYS A 497 -12.39 -19.57 -37.96
C LYS A 497 -13.37 -18.54 -38.58
N SER A 498 -14.46 -18.18 -37.95
CA SER A 498 -15.42 -17.17 -38.40
C SER A 498 -15.52 -16.01 -37.40
N ALA A 499 -14.45 -15.28 -37.26
CA ALA A 499 -14.47 -14.02 -36.54
C ALA A 499 -15.00 -12.90 -37.45
N THR A 500 -16.29 -12.87 -37.69
CA THR A 500 -16.97 -11.64 -38.11
C THR A 500 -16.78 -10.64 -36.95
N THR A 501 -16.22 -9.47 -37.28
CA THR A 501 -15.84 -8.37 -36.39
C THR A 501 -17.01 -7.69 -35.67
N ASN A 502 -18.00 -8.48 -35.19
CA ASN A 502 -19.13 -7.92 -34.47
C ASN A 502 -18.74 -7.72 -33.00
N THR A 503 -18.21 -6.52 -32.68
CA THR A 503 -17.82 -6.07 -31.32
C THR A 503 -19.00 -6.04 -30.33
N ASN A 504 -20.23 -6.26 -30.78
CA ASN A 504 -21.42 -6.27 -29.93
C ASN A 504 -21.71 -7.65 -29.34
N GLN A 505 -21.08 -8.72 -29.81
CA GLN A 505 -21.30 -10.07 -29.28
C GLN A 505 -20.47 -10.29 -28.01
N LYS A 506 -21.13 -10.31 -26.85
CA LYS A 506 -20.48 -10.60 -25.57
C LYS A 506 -20.19 -12.10 -25.46
N ALA A 507 -19.00 -12.42 -24.93
CA ALA A 507 -18.60 -13.76 -24.53
C ALA A 507 -18.39 -13.80 -23.01
N SER A 508 -18.69 -14.94 -22.40
CA SER A 508 -18.48 -15.17 -20.98
C SER A 508 -17.22 -15.99 -20.77
N TYR A 509 -16.37 -15.56 -19.84
CA TYR A 509 -15.10 -16.19 -19.50
C TYR A 509 -15.11 -16.57 -18.03
N ASP A 510 -14.96 -17.85 -17.77
CA ASP A 510 -15.03 -18.43 -16.44
C ASP A 510 -13.65 -18.70 -15.88
N PHE A 511 -13.46 -18.35 -14.61
CA PHE A 511 -12.23 -18.55 -13.86
C PHE A 511 -12.54 -19.15 -12.50
N ARG A 512 -11.80 -20.18 -12.12
CA ARG A 512 -11.71 -20.66 -10.75
C ARG A 512 -10.46 -20.11 -10.13
N PHE A 513 -10.57 -19.53 -8.94
CA PHE A 513 -9.47 -18.98 -8.17
C PHE A 513 -9.19 -19.84 -6.97
N GLN A 514 -7.93 -20.03 -6.68
CA GLN A 514 -7.51 -20.49 -5.36
C GLN A 514 -7.64 -19.35 -4.34
N GLY A 515 -7.63 -19.70 -3.06
CA GLY A 515 -7.47 -18.70 -2.01
C GLY A 515 -6.22 -17.85 -2.24
N ARG A 516 -6.36 -16.52 -2.13
CA ARG A 516 -5.30 -15.52 -2.31
C ARG A 516 -4.61 -15.53 -3.69
N GLU A 517 -5.26 -16.03 -4.70
CA GLU A 517 -4.76 -16.02 -6.08
C GLU A 517 -5.15 -14.72 -6.80
N THR A 518 -4.26 -14.22 -7.65
CA THR A 518 -4.51 -13.09 -8.55
C THR A 518 -4.48 -13.55 -9.99
N VAL A 519 -5.46 -13.09 -10.78
CA VAL A 519 -5.52 -13.33 -12.22
C VAL A 519 -5.53 -11.99 -12.96
N LEU A 520 -4.64 -11.83 -13.92
CA LEU A 520 -4.64 -10.74 -14.88
C LEU A 520 -4.99 -11.30 -16.25
N VAL A 521 -6.09 -10.82 -16.82
CA VAL A 521 -6.55 -11.15 -18.17
C VAL A 521 -6.24 -9.97 -19.09
N LYS A 522 -5.40 -10.21 -20.10
CA LYS A 522 -5.15 -9.26 -21.19
C LYS A 522 -5.94 -9.72 -22.41
N LEU A 523 -6.77 -8.85 -22.94
CA LEU A 523 -7.63 -9.04 -24.09
C LEU A 523 -7.16 -8.13 -25.22
N THR A 524 -6.90 -8.67 -26.39
CA THR A 524 -6.52 -7.86 -27.56
C THR A 524 -7.67 -7.90 -28.56
N TYR A 525 -8.11 -6.75 -29.05
CA TYR A 525 -9.16 -6.56 -30.04
C TYR A 525 -8.59 -6.21 -31.42
N ALA A 526 -9.38 -6.44 -32.46
CA ALA A 526 -8.96 -6.14 -33.83
C ALA A 526 -8.74 -4.63 -34.05
N LYS A 527 -9.52 -3.79 -33.37
CA LYS A 527 -9.45 -2.32 -33.46
C LYS A 527 -9.27 -1.72 -32.07
N ALA A 528 -8.84 -0.45 -32.01
CA ALA A 528 -8.84 0.31 -30.78
C ALA A 528 -10.24 0.35 -30.14
N ILE A 529 -10.27 0.33 -28.82
CA ILE A 529 -11.49 0.43 -28.04
C ILE A 529 -11.79 1.92 -27.85
N GLU A 530 -12.79 2.40 -28.57
CA GLU A 530 -13.20 3.80 -28.46
C GLU A 530 -14.20 3.95 -27.30
N PRO A 531 -13.95 4.87 -26.36
CA PRO A 531 -14.87 5.15 -25.28
C PRO A 531 -16.21 5.68 -25.80
N ARG A 532 -17.31 5.18 -25.25
CA ARG A 532 -18.68 5.65 -25.55
C ARG A 532 -19.18 6.62 -24.50
N GLN A 533 -18.66 6.52 -23.29
CA GLN A 533 -19.00 7.40 -22.18
C GLN A 533 -17.81 7.57 -21.21
N ARG A 534 -17.85 8.68 -20.47
CA ARG A 534 -16.98 8.93 -19.32
C ARG A 534 -17.83 9.02 -18.08
N ILE A 535 -17.38 8.40 -17.01
CA ILE A 535 -18.03 8.43 -15.70
C ILE A 535 -17.07 9.06 -14.72
N ASN A 536 -17.46 10.21 -14.16
CA ASN A 536 -16.72 10.89 -13.13
C ASN A 536 -17.18 10.38 -11.77
N GLU A 537 -16.31 9.69 -11.06
CA GLU A 537 -16.55 9.22 -9.70
C GLU A 537 -16.07 10.25 -8.69
N VAL A 538 -16.97 10.62 -7.79
CA VAL A 538 -16.74 11.60 -6.74
C VAL A 538 -16.93 10.95 -5.39
N PRO A 539 -15.96 11.04 -4.46
CA PRO A 539 -16.15 10.65 -3.07
C PRO A 539 -17.02 11.68 -2.36
N CYS A 540 -18.08 11.21 -1.70
CA CYS A 540 -19.02 12.02 -0.92
C CYS A 540 -18.94 11.58 0.54
N TYR A 541 -18.38 12.42 1.39
CA TYR A 541 -18.04 12.06 2.76
C TYR A 541 -19.21 12.28 3.73
N GLY A 542 -19.31 11.39 4.74
CA GLY A 542 -20.28 11.52 5.80
C GLY A 542 -19.92 12.62 6.79
N ASN A 543 -20.93 13.16 7.44
CA ASN A 543 -20.80 14.26 8.38
C ASN A 543 -20.22 13.88 9.76
N ARG A 544 -19.84 12.61 9.94
CA ARG A 544 -19.29 12.08 11.20
C ARG A 544 -18.27 11.01 10.92
N VAL A 545 -17.25 10.96 11.77
CA VAL A 545 -16.14 10.01 11.70
C VAL A 545 -15.93 9.42 13.07
N ASP A 546 -15.56 8.15 13.14
CA ASP A 546 -15.10 7.46 14.33
C ASP A 546 -16.16 7.42 15.45
N ILE A 547 -17.34 6.91 15.10
CA ILE A 547 -18.50 6.87 15.98
C ILE A 547 -18.63 5.52 16.66
N THR A 548 -18.48 5.50 17.96
CA THR A 548 -18.79 4.31 18.78
C THR A 548 -20.30 4.07 18.82
N LEU A 549 -20.70 2.85 18.51
CA LEU A 549 -22.05 2.36 18.68
C LEU A 549 -22.12 1.50 19.94
N ASP A 550 -22.83 2.03 20.95
CA ASP A 550 -23.15 1.28 22.16
C ASP A 550 -24.24 0.24 21.87
N LYS A 551 -24.46 -0.66 22.83
CA LYS A 551 -25.43 -1.77 22.78
C LYS A 551 -26.74 -1.40 22.09
N GLY A 552 -27.03 -2.07 20.97
CA GLY A 552 -28.30 -1.99 20.26
C GLY A 552 -28.67 -0.62 19.68
N ARG A 553 -27.78 0.38 19.75
CA ARG A 553 -28.07 1.73 19.25
C ARG A 553 -27.80 1.84 17.75
N LYS A 554 -28.80 2.40 17.07
CA LYS A 554 -28.73 2.81 15.67
C LYS A 554 -28.23 4.26 15.61
N ARG A 555 -27.28 4.54 14.70
CA ARG A 555 -26.77 5.91 14.46
C ARG A 555 -27.03 6.35 13.02
N ALA A 556 -27.31 7.65 12.89
CA ALA A 556 -27.54 8.28 11.62
C ALA A 556 -26.28 9.03 11.16
N PHE A 557 -25.94 8.85 9.89
CA PHE A 557 -24.93 9.60 9.16
C PHE A 557 -25.60 10.30 7.99
N THR A 558 -25.14 11.50 7.65
CA THR A 558 -25.63 12.24 6.49
C THR A 558 -24.52 12.33 5.45
N VAL A 559 -24.84 11.98 4.21
CA VAL A 559 -23.95 12.13 3.06
C VAL A 559 -24.64 12.97 2.00
N GLU A 560 -23.99 14.04 1.56
CA GLU A 560 -24.48 14.90 0.48
C GLU A 560 -23.85 14.47 -0.85
N ILE A 561 -24.67 14.32 -1.88
CA ILE A 561 -24.25 13.96 -3.24
C ILE A 561 -24.44 15.21 -4.12
N PRO A 562 -23.37 15.70 -4.77
CA PRO A 562 -23.47 16.86 -5.65
C PRO A 562 -24.30 16.54 -6.91
N ASN A 563 -24.91 17.55 -7.48
CA ASN A 563 -25.57 17.42 -8.77
C ASN A 563 -24.57 17.70 -9.90
N GLN A 564 -23.95 16.65 -10.43
CA GLN A 564 -22.91 16.73 -11.45
C GLN A 564 -23.25 15.95 -12.73
N GLY A 565 -24.54 15.84 -13.06
CA GLY A 565 -25.02 15.10 -14.21
C GLY A 565 -25.86 13.88 -13.83
N LYS A 566 -25.96 12.90 -14.72
CA LYS A 566 -26.74 11.69 -14.49
C LYS A 566 -25.96 10.72 -13.60
N LEU A 567 -26.53 10.36 -12.46
CA LEU A 567 -25.96 9.34 -11.56
C LEU A 567 -26.11 7.95 -12.18
N GLU A 568 -25.00 7.35 -12.59
CA GLU A 568 -24.98 6.02 -13.23
C GLU A 568 -24.85 4.90 -12.20
N TYR A 569 -24.08 5.11 -11.14
CA TYR A 569 -23.94 4.18 -10.04
C TYR A 569 -23.56 4.89 -8.75
N ALA A 570 -23.76 4.20 -7.65
CA ALA A 570 -23.24 4.61 -6.35
C ALA A 570 -22.86 3.39 -5.51
N SER A 571 -21.84 3.55 -4.67
CA SER A 571 -21.44 2.57 -3.67
C SER A 571 -21.32 3.24 -2.31
N LEU A 572 -22.05 2.72 -1.33
CA LEU A 572 -21.88 3.09 0.07
C LEU A 572 -20.72 2.30 0.66
N ARG A 573 -19.84 3.00 1.34
CA ARG A 573 -18.63 2.45 1.97
C ARG A 573 -18.70 2.78 3.45
N ILE A 574 -18.62 1.75 4.29
CA ILE A 574 -18.73 1.87 5.75
C ILE A 574 -17.53 1.20 6.38
N GLY A 575 -16.67 1.98 7.00
CA GLY A 575 -15.56 1.47 7.78
C GLY A 575 -16.06 0.93 9.13
N VAL A 576 -15.73 -0.32 9.43
CA VAL A 576 -16.12 -1.01 10.66
C VAL A 576 -14.89 -1.42 11.43
N ASN A 577 -14.89 -1.21 12.74
CA ASN A 577 -13.87 -1.70 13.66
C ASN A 577 -14.54 -2.33 14.87
N ARG A 578 -14.26 -3.62 15.13
CA ARG A 578 -14.85 -4.38 16.23
C ARG A 578 -13.85 -5.33 16.87
N PRO A 579 -14.04 -5.70 18.14
CA PRO A 579 -13.39 -6.86 18.74
C PRO A 579 -13.65 -8.14 17.90
N PRO A 580 -12.66 -9.03 17.78
CA PRO A 580 -12.78 -10.21 16.92
C PRO A 580 -13.81 -11.24 17.39
N GLU A 581 -14.19 -11.23 18.66
CA GLU A 581 -15.18 -12.13 19.25
C GLU A 581 -16.64 -11.77 18.91
N PHE A 582 -16.91 -10.53 18.48
CA PHE A 582 -18.27 -10.10 18.13
C PHE A 582 -18.63 -10.39 16.68
N ASP A 583 -19.93 -10.44 16.39
CA ASP A 583 -20.43 -10.61 15.04
C ASP A 583 -19.95 -9.48 14.10
N LYS A 584 -19.70 -9.80 12.85
CA LYS A 584 -19.18 -8.88 11.83
C LYS A 584 -20.28 -8.25 10.97
N GLU A 585 -21.51 -8.66 11.16
CA GLU A 585 -22.65 -8.11 10.43
C GLU A 585 -23.00 -6.70 10.89
N ILE A 586 -23.45 -5.90 9.94
CA ILE A 586 -24.05 -4.59 10.17
C ILE A 586 -25.41 -4.52 9.51
N SER A 587 -26.34 -3.80 10.14
CA SER A 587 -27.63 -3.44 9.53
C SER A 587 -27.55 -2.03 8.97
N VAL A 588 -27.96 -1.86 7.71
CA VAL A 588 -27.87 -0.59 6.99
C VAL A 588 -29.22 -0.20 6.41
N GLN A 589 -29.59 1.07 6.57
CA GLN A 589 -30.74 1.67 5.88
C GLN A 589 -30.30 2.98 5.25
N VAL A 590 -30.67 3.20 3.99
CA VAL A 590 -30.46 4.45 3.27
C VAL A 590 -31.79 5.10 2.97
N ASN A 591 -32.02 6.31 3.46
CA ASN A 591 -33.31 7.04 3.32
C ASN A 591 -34.54 6.23 3.79
N GLY A 592 -34.36 5.38 4.82
CA GLY A 592 -35.39 4.51 5.36
C GLY A 592 -35.52 3.14 4.66
N LYS A 593 -34.88 2.91 3.53
CA LYS A 593 -34.87 1.64 2.80
C LYS A 593 -33.74 0.75 3.30
N PRO A 594 -33.99 -0.52 3.69
CA PRO A 594 -32.94 -1.46 4.10
C PRO A 594 -32.11 -1.93 2.90
N TYR A 595 -30.81 -2.15 3.14
CA TYR A 595 -29.89 -2.70 2.15
C TYR A 595 -29.19 -3.93 2.70
N THR A 596 -29.06 -4.95 1.85
CA THR A 596 -28.27 -6.14 2.18
C THR A 596 -26.77 -5.79 2.11
N VAL A 597 -26.06 -6.10 3.16
CA VAL A 597 -24.60 -5.92 3.25
C VAL A 597 -23.95 -7.22 2.76
N PRO A 598 -23.07 -7.16 1.74
CA PRO A 598 -22.37 -8.37 1.29
C PRO A 598 -21.49 -8.94 2.39
N MET A 599 -21.52 -10.25 2.54
CA MET A 599 -20.60 -10.95 3.44
C MET A 599 -19.19 -10.95 2.87
N GLU A 600 -18.20 -10.84 3.75
CA GLU A 600 -16.78 -10.95 3.43
C GLU A 600 -16.12 -11.99 4.34
N PHE A 601 -15.08 -12.64 3.86
CA PHE A 601 -14.37 -13.70 4.58
C PHE A 601 -12.91 -13.34 4.85
N CYS A 602 -12.31 -12.42 4.05
CA CYS A 602 -10.89 -12.09 4.16
C CYS A 602 -10.52 -11.50 5.53
N ALA A 603 -11.34 -10.61 6.08
CA ALA A 603 -11.06 -9.99 7.37
C ALA A 603 -11.54 -10.85 8.55
N GLU A 604 -12.57 -11.68 8.37
CA GLU A 604 -13.12 -12.51 9.44
C GLU A 604 -12.18 -13.62 9.89
N ARG A 605 -11.49 -14.24 8.93
CA ARG A 605 -10.67 -15.43 9.20
C ARG A 605 -9.24 -15.10 9.59
N LEU A 606 -8.73 -13.93 9.16
CA LEU A 606 -7.31 -13.64 9.24
C LEU A 606 -6.95 -12.57 10.28
N THR A 607 -7.92 -11.98 10.98
CA THR A 607 -7.66 -10.91 11.94
C THR A 607 -7.70 -11.41 13.36
N GLU A 608 -6.55 -11.38 14.07
CA GLU A 608 -6.43 -11.89 15.44
C GLU A 608 -6.78 -10.88 16.53
N ARG A 609 -6.68 -9.58 16.27
CA ARG A 609 -6.75 -8.55 17.31
C ARG A 609 -7.98 -7.67 17.26
N SER A 610 -8.32 -7.25 16.06
CA SER A 610 -9.50 -6.43 15.82
C SER A 610 -9.96 -6.69 14.41
N TYR A 611 -11.24 -6.90 14.26
CA TYR A 611 -11.86 -6.91 12.95
C TYR A 611 -11.92 -5.48 12.44
N LYS A 612 -11.24 -5.22 11.32
CA LYS A 612 -11.32 -3.96 10.58
C LYS A 612 -11.68 -4.29 9.14
N SER A 613 -12.64 -3.58 8.59
CA SER A 613 -13.05 -3.78 7.21
C SER A 613 -13.77 -2.57 6.65
N CYS A 614 -13.88 -2.52 5.32
CA CYS A 614 -14.77 -1.63 4.59
C CYS A 614 -15.94 -2.43 4.02
N LYS A 615 -17.14 -2.22 4.55
CA LYS A 615 -18.36 -2.78 3.97
C LYS A 615 -18.74 -1.97 2.72
N ILE A 616 -18.74 -2.61 1.57
CA ILE A 616 -19.01 -1.97 0.27
C ILE A 616 -20.38 -2.44 -0.23
N ILE A 617 -21.35 -1.52 -0.31
CA ILE A 617 -22.74 -1.81 -0.64
C ILE A 617 -23.10 -1.04 -1.90
N ARG A 618 -23.55 -1.75 -2.93
CA ARG A 618 -24.06 -1.10 -4.14
C ARG A 618 -25.43 -0.50 -3.87
N LEU A 619 -25.55 0.80 -4.14
CA LEU A 619 -26.81 1.53 -4.01
C LEU A 619 -27.50 1.65 -5.36
N ALA A 620 -28.82 1.62 -5.35
CA ALA A 620 -29.63 1.92 -6.53
C ALA A 620 -29.73 3.44 -6.69
N PRO A 621 -29.35 4.03 -7.84
CA PRO A 621 -29.35 5.48 -8.04
C PRO A 621 -30.69 6.15 -7.72
N GLN A 622 -31.81 5.49 -8.02
CA GLN A 622 -33.16 6.02 -7.77
C GLN A 622 -33.53 6.11 -6.27
N ASP A 623 -32.80 5.44 -5.38
CA ASP A 623 -33.02 5.51 -3.93
C ASP A 623 -32.25 6.66 -3.28
N LEU A 624 -31.39 7.35 -4.06
CA LEU A 624 -30.54 8.43 -3.59
C LEU A 624 -31.16 9.81 -3.85
N LYS A 625 -30.79 10.74 -2.99
CA LYS A 625 -31.17 12.15 -3.00
C LYS A 625 -29.91 13.01 -2.97
N SER A 626 -30.04 14.33 -3.12
CA SER A 626 -28.93 15.24 -2.86
C SER A 626 -28.40 15.10 -1.42
N ARG A 627 -29.29 14.89 -0.44
CA ARG A 627 -28.94 14.60 0.94
C ARG A 627 -29.50 13.27 1.37
N ASN A 628 -28.60 12.35 1.79
CA ASN A 628 -28.92 10.98 2.16
C ASN A 628 -28.69 10.75 3.64
N VAL A 629 -29.65 10.07 4.29
CA VAL A 629 -29.54 9.67 5.69
C VAL A 629 -29.29 8.16 5.73
N ILE A 630 -28.13 7.78 6.27
CA ILE A 630 -27.69 6.39 6.39
C ILE A 630 -27.74 6.02 7.87
N TYR A 631 -28.53 5.00 8.20
CA TYR A 631 -28.57 4.42 9.53
C TYR A 631 -27.74 3.14 9.57
N VAL A 632 -26.90 3.04 10.60
CA VAL A 632 -26.05 1.86 10.84
C VAL A 632 -26.26 1.37 12.26
N SER A 633 -26.32 0.05 12.44
CA SER A 633 -26.35 -0.62 13.75
C SER A 633 -25.70 -2.00 13.65
N PHE A 634 -25.35 -2.57 14.81
CA PHE A 634 -24.92 -3.96 14.93
C PHE A 634 -26.09 -4.84 15.39
N PRO A 635 -26.52 -5.84 14.59
CA PRO A 635 -27.69 -6.67 14.89
C PRO A 635 -27.56 -7.47 16.20
N ASP A 636 -26.33 -7.89 16.54
CA ASP A 636 -26.03 -8.64 17.77
C ASP A 636 -26.16 -7.79 19.06
N GLY A 637 -26.39 -6.48 18.92
CA GLY A 637 -26.51 -5.56 20.04
C GLY A 637 -25.19 -5.29 20.79
N GLN A 638 -24.06 -5.87 20.35
CA GLN A 638 -22.75 -5.63 20.97
C GLN A 638 -22.09 -4.35 20.46
N PRO A 639 -21.19 -3.73 21.22
CA PRO A 639 -20.56 -2.48 20.84
C PRO A 639 -19.59 -2.66 19.66
N GLY A 640 -19.30 -1.56 18.98
CA GLY A 640 -18.33 -1.48 17.92
C GLY A 640 -18.15 -0.04 17.46
N ASN A 641 -17.28 0.18 16.51
CA ASN A 641 -16.98 1.50 15.98
C ASN A 641 -17.26 1.55 14.47
N ILE A 642 -17.86 2.64 14.03
CA ILE A 642 -18.00 3.01 12.62
C ILE A 642 -16.97 4.09 12.34
N SER A 643 -15.87 3.70 11.69
CA SER A 643 -14.74 4.57 11.43
C SER A 643 -15.07 5.69 10.43
N ASN A 644 -15.86 5.36 9.40
CA ASN A 644 -16.32 6.30 8.38
C ASN A 644 -17.58 5.80 7.69
N VAL A 645 -18.31 6.72 7.08
CA VAL A 645 -19.42 6.45 6.16
C VAL A 645 -19.29 7.39 4.96
N MET A 646 -19.19 6.86 3.76
CA MET A 646 -19.12 7.67 2.55
C MET A 646 -19.82 7.00 1.38
N ILE A 647 -20.15 7.77 0.36
CA ILE A 647 -20.69 7.29 -0.91
C ILE A 647 -19.69 7.66 -2.01
N ARG A 648 -19.30 6.71 -2.84
CA ARG A 648 -18.70 7.01 -4.15
C ARG A 648 -19.79 7.05 -5.19
N ALA A 649 -20.00 8.22 -5.79
CA ALA A 649 -21.03 8.49 -6.77
C ALA A 649 -20.41 8.70 -8.15
N GLY A 650 -20.83 7.90 -9.13
CA GLY A 650 -20.35 7.96 -10.52
C GLY A 650 -21.36 8.67 -11.41
N PHE A 651 -20.96 9.78 -12.02
CA PHE A 651 -21.79 10.61 -12.90
C PHE A 651 -21.31 10.50 -14.34
N SER A 652 -22.23 10.29 -15.27
CA SER A 652 -21.94 10.54 -16.69
C SER A 652 -22.18 12.00 -17.04
N ASP A 653 -21.36 12.52 -17.96
CA ASP A 653 -21.62 13.81 -18.55
C ASP A 653 -23.01 13.78 -19.20
N SER A 654 -23.82 14.79 -18.96
CA SER A 654 -25.09 14.96 -19.68
C SER A 654 -24.72 15.03 -21.16
N SER A 655 -25.05 13.99 -21.92
CA SER A 655 -24.91 14.04 -23.37
C SER A 655 -25.69 15.28 -23.87
N ASN A 656 -24.96 16.29 -24.35
CA ASN A 656 -25.57 17.33 -25.17
C ASN A 656 -26.12 16.74 -26.46
#